data_eaef42aa5fab65a3d074de5e59cb5a7e
#
_entry.id   eaef42aa5fab65a3d074de5e59cb5a7e
#
_cell.length_a   1.000
_cell.length_b   1.000
_cell.length_c   1.000
_cell.angle_alpha   90.00
_cell.angle_beta   90.00
_cell.angle_gamma   90.00
#
_symmetry.space_group_name_H-M   'P 1'
#
loop_
_entity.id
_entity.type
_entity.pdbx_description
1 polymer ?
#
loop_
_entity_poly.entity_id
_entity_poly.type
_entity_poly.pdbx_seq_one_letter_code
_entity_poly.pdbx_strand_id
1 'polypeptide(L)'
;MAQGATGLGTTLELLLQDFRHALRQLARSPAFTGIVIATLAVGIGSTTAIFSVVEAVLLRPLPYPESDRLVRIIERPAEPARDIGYQQSLAAIWTRDLPVLRAQASTLSHVGVYAGVTAVVIVESGSPPLRLEGTRLSPAVFEMLGARPALGRIFLSAEETPSTEPVVVIGYSMWQQYFGGRPDVLGRTITVDGKVSTIVGVMPKAFQFPDAQTLLWTPYTLDARMARIPPIARLADGISDKAASSNVEAVLRRIRKTEPRFPGSTSISAPSRFEVRTIQEHLVAPVRPLIVVLASAVAFLLLIACVNVTNLLLNRNAARCQEVAVRIALGASPARVARYVLTETLLVATCGGAAGVLFAFGSVSLLRTLGTSLARRDLTPGVSIPRLEEIRIDATALSFTVAITVCVGLLVGLLPVVRYALARTTTLDLHSAPSRGGRAALLVVQSALATMALVGGGLLVHSFVKLANVDPGYDARHLLTFTLRSASPAGSIRLYQEVADRLRALPGVKAAGYAELLPMVRFRTGGPLAPARPMPAGTPPPPAPIDMRTVSHDFVSAMGMRIVAGRSLREGDPRAVLMNETLERSGFLGPRALGQQVLVAGRPGPFEVVGIVRDVRQYGLDQNPDPQVFVDARHLPPGNPAPYFAVRVDGDPMSYIASAREAVREIDSSAALDNVATMQQVVSNGLSRPRLFAVLAAAFAIAGAFLAAIGVYGITAYAVTQRTRELAIRLAIGARPRALLVLAIRRSVAWTTVGLFVGVAGSVALSRYLQGVLFGITPADPVTFTVVSAAFLVVAILATLIPARRIARVDPLVALRTL
;
A
#
# COMPACT_ATOMS: atom_id res chain seq x y z
N MET A 1 -26.32 -44.75 33.40
CA MET A 1 -25.09 -44.27 32.67
C MET A 1 -24.71 -45.17 31.47
N ALA A 2 -25.27 -46.35 31.23
CA ALA A 2 -24.93 -47.26 30.13
C ALA A 2 -25.63 -46.96 28.77
N GLN A 3 -26.72 -46.19 28.74
CA GLN A 3 -27.43 -45.83 27.48
C GLN A 3 -26.82 -44.66 26.70
N GLY A 4 -25.92 -43.87 27.27
CA GLY A 4 -25.23 -42.77 26.60
C GLY A 4 -24.00 -43.22 25.78
N ALA A 5 -23.33 -44.30 26.17
CA ALA A 5 -22.13 -44.79 25.50
C ALA A 5 -22.42 -45.56 24.19
N THR A 6 -23.56 -46.21 24.07
CA THR A 6 -23.98 -46.92 22.84
C THR A 6 -24.41 -45.98 21.72
N GLY A 7 -24.93 -44.80 22.05
CA GLY A 7 -25.31 -43.76 21.08
C GLY A 7 -24.15 -43.04 20.41
N LEU A 8 -23.06 -42.80 21.11
CA LEU A 8 -21.84 -42.17 20.58
C LEU A 8 -21.08 -43.11 19.64
N GLY A 9 -20.96 -44.39 19.93
CA GLY A 9 -20.32 -45.39 19.08
C GLY A 9 -21.03 -45.56 17.73
N THR A 10 -22.37 -45.69 17.75
CA THR A 10 -23.19 -45.82 16.53
C THR A 10 -23.18 -44.54 15.67
N THR A 11 -23.14 -43.34 16.28
CA THR A 11 -23.00 -42.08 15.52
C THR A 11 -21.66 -41.92 14.87
N LEU A 12 -20.57 -42.36 15.53
CA LEU A 12 -19.21 -42.31 14.97
C LEU A 12 -19.02 -43.27 13.79
N GLU A 13 -19.57 -44.52 13.93
CA GLU A 13 -19.55 -45.49 12.85
C GLU A 13 -20.31 -45.03 11.59
N LEU A 14 -21.48 -44.39 11.82
CA LEU A 14 -22.25 -43.80 10.73
C LEU A 14 -21.53 -42.65 10.03
N LEU A 15 -20.85 -41.79 10.79
CA LEU A 15 -20.04 -40.71 10.23
C LEU A 15 -18.84 -41.24 9.42
N LEU A 16 -18.16 -42.29 9.90
CA LEU A 16 -17.09 -42.93 9.19
C LEU A 16 -17.54 -43.59 7.90
N GLN A 17 -18.75 -44.22 7.87
CA GLN A 17 -19.35 -44.78 6.67
C GLN A 17 -19.68 -43.68 5.66
N ASP A 18 -20.31 -42.56 6.10
CA ASP A 18 -20.65 -41.42 5.25
C ASP A 18 -19.36 -40.79 4.65
N PHE A 19 -18.29 -40.67 5.44
CA PHE A 19 -16.97 -40.19 5.01
C PHE A 19 -16.30 -41.10 3.96
N ARG A 20 -16.24 -42.41 4.20
CA ARG A 20 -15.69 -43.37 3.25
C ARG A 20 -16.46 -43.37 1.93
N HIS A 21 -17.79 -43.25 2.01
CA HIS A 21 -18.66 -43.20 0.84
C HIS A 21 -18.43 -41.90 0.06
N ALA A 22 -18.34 -40.74 0.73
CA ALA A 22 -18.03 -39.45 0.10
C ALA A 22 -16.65 -39.47 -0.60
N LEU A 23 -15.62 -40.05 0.04
CA LEU A 23 -14.27 -40.18 -0.56
C LEU A 23 -14.30 -41.03 -1.84
N ARG A 24 -14.93 -42.21 -1.81
CA ARG A 24 -15.04 -43.07 -2.99
C ARG A 24 -15.79 -42.38 -4.14
N GLN A 25 -16.75 -41.57 -3.80
CA GLN A 25 -17.58 -40.88 -4.75
C GLN A 25 -16.86 -39.69 -5.41
N LEU A 26 -16.03 -38.98 -4.67
CA LEU A 26 -15.14 -37.92 -5.17
C LEU A 26 -14.06 -38.52 -6.11
N ALA A 27 -13.52 -39.69 -5.75
CA ALA A 27 -12.54 -40.40 -6.56
C ALA A 27 -13.12 -40.91 -7.91
N ARG A 28 -14.43 -41.25 -7.98
CA ARG A 28 -15.09 -41.69 -9.23
C ARG A 28 -15.31 -40.56 -10.26
N SER A 29 -15.20 -39.29 -9.84
CA SER A 29 -15.36 -38.14 -10.77
C SER A 29 -14.22 -37.11 -10.60
N PRO A 30 -12.99 -37.46 -11.01
CA PRO A 30 -11.79 -36.67 -10.69
C PRO A 30 -11.81 -35.27 -11.33
N ALA A 31 -12.29 -35.13 -12.56
CA ALA A 31 -12.39 -33.83 -13.22
C ALA A 31 -13.34 -32.86 -12.51
N PHE A 32 -14.50 -33.35 -12.08
CA PHE A 32 -15.47 -32.56 -11.30
C PHE A 32 -14.86 -32.13 -9.95
N THR A 33 -14.30 -33.10 -9.22
CA THR A 33 -13.69 -32.89 -7.91
C THR A 33 -12.53 -31.92 -8.01
N GLY A 34 -11.68 -32.05 -9.03
CA GLY A 34 -10.56 -31.15 -9.28
C GLY A 34 -11.01 -29.71 -9.52
N ILE A 35 -12.05 -29.49 -10.34
CA ILE A 35 -12.60 -28.14 -10.60
C ILE A 35 -13.16 -27.53 -9.32
N VAL A 36 -13.91 -28.30 -8.52
CA VAL A 36 -14.50 -27.81 -7.27
C VAL A 36 -13.40 -27.46 -6.26
N ILE A 37 -12.41 -28.35 -6.07
CA ILE A 37 -11.26 -28.08 -5.16
C ILE A 37 -10.48 -26.86 -5.63
N ALA A 38 -10.16 -26.74 -6.93
CA ALA A 38 -9.45 -25.58 -7.47
C ALA A 38 -10.22 -24.27 -7.28
N THR A 39 -11.55 -24.29 -7.51
CA THR A 39 -12.42 -23.13 -7.29
C THR A 39 -12.41 -22.68 -5.84
N LEU A 40 -12.54 -23.62 -4.89
CA LEU A 40 -12.48 -23.35 -3.46
C LEU A 40 -11.09 -22.94 -3.01
N ALA A 41 -10.04 -23.55 -3.56
CA ALA A 41 -8.65 -23.22 -3.25
C ALA A 41 -8.32 -21.76 -3.61
N VAL A 42 -8.75 -21.30 -4.78
CA VAL A 42 -8.59 -19.89 -5.18
C VAL A 42 -9.40 -18.97 -4.27
N GLY A 43 -10.66 -19.28 -3.99
CA GLY A 43 -11.51 -18.45 -3.13
C GLY A 43 -11.01 -18.39 -1.68
N ILE A 44 -10.81 -19.53 -1.04
CA ILE A 44 -10.38 -19.62 0.37
C ILE A 44 -8.91 -19.12 0.49
N GLY A 45 -8.04 -19.54 -0.43
CA GLY A 45 -6.63 -19.17 -0.39
C GLY A 45 -6.39 -17.67 -0.57
N SER A 46 -7.07 -17.02 -1.53
CA SER A 46 -7.01 -15.56 -1.67
C SER A 46 -7.53 -14.84 -0.43
N THR A 47 -8.61 -15.36 0.17
CA THR A 47 -9.18 -14.79 1.40
C THR A 47 -8.21 -14.93 2.57
N THR A 48 -7.56 -16.09 2.72
CA THR A 48 -6.52 -16.33 3.73
C THR A 48 -5.31 -15.41 3.52
N ALA A 49 -4.85 -15.25 2.27
CA ALA A 49 -3.70 -14.39 1.96
C ALA A 49 -3.98 -12.92 2.31
N ILE A 50 -5.16 -12.40 1.91
CA ILE A 50 -5.54 -11.02 2.26
C ILE A 50 -5.83 -10.87 3.75
N PHE A 51 -6.41 -11.88 4.41
CA PHE A 51 -6.56 -11.85 5.87
C PHE A 51 -5.22 -11.74 6.57
N SER A 52 -4.17 -12.47 6.11
CA SER A 52 -2.82 -12.34 6.67
C SER A 52 -2.25 -10.91 6.51
N VAL A 53 -2.59 -10.20 5.41
CA VAL A 53 -2.24 -8.78 5.24
C VAL A 53 -3.03 -7.90 6.22
N VAL A 54 -4.34 -8.11 6.31
CA VAL A 54 -5.21 -7.37 7.24
C VAL A 54 -4.74 -7.57 8.68
N GLU A 55 -4.45 -8.79 9.06
CA GLU A 55 -3.99 -9.14 10.42
C GLU A 55 -2.66 -8.47 10.72
N ALA A 56 -1.64 -8.66 9.87
CA ALA A 56 -0.30 -8.13 10.11
C ALA A 56 -0.26 -6.59 10.11
N VAL A 57 -1.03 -5.94 9.20
CA VAL A 57 -0.95 -4.48 9.02
C VAL A 57 -1.98 -3.74 9.87
N LEU A 58 -3.24 -4.21 9.94
CA LEU A 58 -4.34 -3.48 10.58
C LEU A 58 -4.60 -3.92 12.03
N LEU A 59 -4.53 -5.23 12.31
CA LEU A 59 -5.04 -5.78 13.58
C LEU A 59 -3.94 -6.08 14.59
N ARG A 60 -2.77 -6.56 14.14
CA ARG A 60 -1.68 -6.94 15.04
C ARG A 60 -1.11 -5.70 15.74
N PRO A 61 -1.10 -5.65 17.09
CA PRO A 61 -0.48 -4.57 17.82
C PRO A 61 1.01 -4.47 17.49
N LEU A 62 1.60 -3.30 17.71
CA LEU A 62 3.05 -3.12 17.59
C LEU A 62 3.77 -3.96 18.67
N PRO A 63 4.98 -4.48 18.38
CA PRO A 63 5.69 -5.38 19.29
C PRO A 63 6.35 -4.64 20.47
N TYR A 64 5.67 -3.66 21.04
CA TYR A 64 6.15 -2.83 22.16
C TYR A 64 5.16 -2.89 23.32
N PRO A 65 5.64 -2.77 24.58
CA PRO A 65 4.77 -2.73 25.74
C PRO A 65 3.74 -1.60 25.62
N GLU A 66 2.47 -1.92 25.92
CA GLU A 66 1.37 -0.94 25.89
C GLU A 66 1.35 -0.10 24.61
N SER A 67 1.48 -0.79 23.47
CA SER A 67 1.61 -0.12 22.16
C SER A 67 0.39 0.71 21.75
N ASP A 68 -0.76 0.45 22.32
CA ASP A 68 -1.99 1.23 22.20
C ASP A 68 -1.89 2.63 22.83
N ARG A 69 -0.98 2.81 23.78
CA ARG A 69 -0.66 4.10 24.43
C ARG A 69 0.48 4.85 23.75
N LEU A 70 1.18 4.23 22.79
CA LEU A 70 2.21 4.90 22.01
C LEU A 70 1.55 5.78 20.95
N VAL A 71 1.79 7.07 21.02
CA VAL A 71 1.13 8.08 20.18
C VAL A 71 2.12 8.95 19.45
N ARG A 72 1.65 9.54 18.37
CA ARG A 72 2.34 10.56 17.59
C ARG A 72 1.55 11.87 17.66
N ILE A 73 2.26 12.98 17.85
CA ILE A 73 1.67 14.30 17.82
C ILE A 73 1.76 14.83 16.40
N ILE A 74 0.61 15.22 15.84
CA ILE A 74 0.46 15.66 14.45
C ILE A 74 -0.05 17.11 14.47
N GLU A 75 0.58 17.99 13.72
CA GLU A 75 0.07 19.33 13.48
C GLU A 75 -0.78 19.34 12.20
N ARG A 76 -1.99 19.82 12.28
CA ARG A 76 -2.88 20.03 11.14
C ARG A 76 -3.21 21.49 10.94
N PRO A 77 -3.21 22.02 9.70
CA PRO A 77 -3.79 23.33 9.44
C PRO A 77 -5.27 23.31 9.83
N ALA A 78 -5.79 24.46 10.26
CA ALA A 78 -7.21 24.61 10.63
C ALA A 78 -8.13 24.41 9.42
N GLU A 79 -7.68 24.82 8.23
CA GLU A 79 -8.36 24.49 6.98
C GLU A 79 -7.88 23.13 6.49
N PRO A 80 -8.80 22.23 6.08
CA PRO A 80 -8.42 20.94 5.56
C PRO A 80 -7.67 21.14 4.25
N ALA A 81 -6.34 21.07 4.32
CA ALA A 81 -5.52 20.95 3.13
C ALA A 81 -6.00 19.71 2.38
N ARG A 82 -6.43 19.87 1.15
CA ARG A 82 -7.00 18.80 0.30
C ARG A 82 -5.99 17.69 -0.03
N ASP A 83 -4.80 17.71 0.59
CA ASP A 83 -3.68 16.92 0.13
C ASP A 83 -3.13 15.97 1.20
N ILE A 84 -3.17 14.65 0.91
CA ILE A 84 -2.70 13.58 1.79
C ILE A 84 -1.19 13.69 2.08
N GLY A 85 -0.39 14.20 1.15
CA GLY A 85 1.06 14.38 1.31
C GLY A 85 1.44 15.45 2.31
N TYR A 86 0.69 16.53 2.34
CA TYR A 86 0.83 17.58 3.33
C TYR A 86 0.58 17.06 4.76
N GLN A 87 -0.36 16.16 4.95
CA GLN A 87 -0.66 15.55 6.24
C GLN A 87 0.51 14.74 6.82
N GLN A 88 1.34 14.12 6.00
CA GLN A 88 2.51 13.36 6.48
C GLN A 88 3.67 14.26 6.90
N SER A 89 3.86 15.39 6.23
CA SER A 89 4.96 16.32 6.54
C SER A 89 4.67 17.24 7.74
N LEU A 90 3.39 17.40 8.10
CA LEU A 90 2.98 18.20 9.26
C LEU A 90 3.07 17.45 10.60
N ALA A 91 3.44 16.18 10.59
CA ALA A 91 3.64 15.39 11.80
C ALA A 91 4.89 15.82 12.60
N ALA A 92 5.10 17.14 12.76
CA ALA A 92 6.30 17.64 13.41
C ALA A 92 6.03 18.90 14.24
N ILE A 93 6.61 18.94 15.43
CA ILE A 93 6.72 20.16 16.26
C ILE A 93 8.11 20.78 16.07
N TRP A 94 8.28 22.02 16.50
CA TRP A 94 9.61 22.63 16.52
C TRP A 94 10.47 22.01 17.64
N THR A 95 11.79 21.86 17.42
CA THR A 95 12.74 21.32 18.40
C THR A 95 12.64 22.07 19.73
N ARG A 96 12.47 23.38 19.69
CA ARG A 96 12.33 24.25 20.86
C ARG A 96 11.07 23.99 21.70
N ASP A 97 10.02 23.45 21.09
CA ASP A 97 8.74 23.18 21.77
C ASP A 97 8.82 21.89 22.64
N LEU A 98 9.79 21.02 22.35
CA LEU A 98 9.90 19.72 23.00
C LEU A 98 10.15 19.78 24.51
N PRO A 99 11.08 20.61 25.04
CA PRO A 99 11.27 20.72 26.49
C PRO A 99 10.05 21.22 27.23
N VAL A 100 9.33 22.20 26.63
CA VAL A 100 8.10 22.74 27.22
C VAL A 100 6.96 21.71 27.19
N LEU A 101 6.86 20.96 26.10
CA LEU A 101 5.89 19.88 25.97
C LEU A 101 6.15 18.78 27.01
N ARG A 102 7.42 18.40 27.23
CA ARG A 102 7.82 17.45 28.29
C ARG A 102 7.44 17.93 29.69
N ALA A 103 7.58 19.22 29.95
CA ALA A 103 7.33 19.81 31.30
C ALA A 103 5.83 20.06 31.56
N GLN A 104 5.04 20.41 30.53
CA GLN A 104 3.68 20.94 30.73
C GLN A 104 2.55 20.03 30.25
N ALA A 105 2.85 19.04 29.39
CA ALA A 105 1.81 18.13 28.89
C ALA A 105 1.53 16.98 29.89
N SER A 106 0.69 17.25 30.89
CA SER A 106 0.36 16.29 31.95
C SER A 106 -0.34 15.01 31.47
N THR A 107 -0.86 15.00 30.28
CA THR A 107 -1.51 13.84 29.64
C THR A 107 -0.52 12.87 28.99
N LEU A 108 0.76 13.22 28.94
CA LEU A 108 1.83 12.43 28.36
C LEU A 108 2.82 12.03 29.46
N SER A 109 3.09 10.73 29.64
CA SER A 109 4.06 10.24 30.61
C SER A 109 5.51 10.41 30.13
N HIS A 110 5.74 10.23 28.83
CA HIS A 110 7.04 10.37 28.17
C HIS A 110 6.86 11.05 26.82
N VAL A 111 7.82 11.91 26.45
CA VAL A 111 7.87 12.52 25.12
C VAL A 111 9.30 12.48 24.59
N GLY A 112 9.47 11.92 23.43
CA GLY A 112 10.74 11.79 22.75
C GLY A 112 10.63 12.06 21.25
N VAL A 113 11.75 11.99 20.58
CA VAL A 113 11.86 12.19 19.13
C VAL A 113 12.79 11.13 18.54
N TYR A 114 12.58 10.84 17.26
CA TYR A 114 13.50 10.03 16.48
C TYR A 114 13.57 10.52 15.03
N ALA A 115 14.71 10.28 14.41
CA ALA A 115 14.92 10.57 13.00
C ALA A 115 15.80 9.47 12.39
N GLY A 116 15.27 8.78 11.40
CA GLY A 116 16.06 7.84 10.61
C GLY A 116 17.18 8.60 9.87
N VAL A 117 18.36 8.05 9.88
CA VAL A 117 19.53 8.58 9.18
C VAL A 117 20.27 7.41 8.51
N THR A 118 20.91 7.68 7.38
CA THR A 118 21.91 6.77 6.85
C THR A 118 23.27 7.32 7.32
N ALA A 119 23.97 6.59 8.15
CA ALA A 119 25.24 7.02 8.73
C ALA A 119 26.42 6.48 7.92
N VAL A 120 27.48 7.28 7.81
CA VAL A 120 28.79 6.81 7.34
C VAL A 120 29.56 6.33 8.56
N VAL A 121 29.87 5.04 8.60
CA VAL A 121 30.50 4.39 9.76
C VAL A 121 31.86 3.84 9.33
N ILE A 122 32.89 4.18 10.09
CA ILE A 122 34.22 3.57 10.01
C ILE A 122 34.40 2.77 11.29
N VAL A 123 34.44 1.44 11.13
CA VAL A 123 34.49 0.52 12.28
C VAL A 123 35.89 0.47 12.91
N GLU A 124 36.95 0.47 12.09
CA GLU A 124 38.34 0.49 12.49
C GLU A 124 39.10 1.55 11.70
N SER A 125 40.06 2.21 12.35
CA SER A 125 40.89 3.21 11.64
C SER A 125 41.57 2.59 10.43
N GLY A 126 41.37 3.20 9.27
CA GLY A 126 41.90 2.71 7.98
C GLY A 126 40.99 1.75 7.22
N SER A 127 39.89 1.31 7.81
CA SER A 127 38.86 0.55 7.09
C SER A 127 38.06 1.46 6.14
N PRO A 128 37.56 0.91 5.02
CA PRO A 128 36.70 1.68 4.14
C PRO A 128 35.40 2.08 4.88
N PRO A 129 34.87 3.27 4.63
CA PRO A 129 33.65 3.74 5.24
C PRO A 129 32.46 2.86 4.80
N LEU A 130 31.67 2.42 5.78
CA LEU A 130 30.47 1.64 5.59
C LEU A 130 29.24 2.56 5.61
N ARG A 131 28.29 2.28 4.77
CA ARG A 131 26.98 2.90 4.81
C ARG A 131 26.03 2.02 5.61
N LEU A 132 25.54 2.51 6.76
CA LEU A 132 24.64 1.76 7.63
C LEU A 132 23.39 2.59 7.93
N GLU A 133 22.24 1.93 7.92
CA GLU A 133 21.00 2.55 8.37
C GLU A 133 21.04 2.72 9.89
N GLY A 134 20.85 3.96 10.33
CA GLY A 134 20.84 4.36 11.72
C GLY A 134 19.63 5.20 12.09
N THR A 135 19.50 5.48 13.37
CA THR A 135 18.44 6.34 13.89
C THR A 135 18.98 7.24 14.99
N ARG A 136 18.75 8.54 14.88
CA ARG A 136 18.93 9.47 16.00
C ARG A 136 17.71 9.34 16.90
N LEU A 137 17.93 9.13 18.18
CA LEU A 137 16.87 8.73 19.11
C LEU A 137 17.03 9.43 20.47
N SER A 138 15.94 10.00 20.99
CA SER A 138 15.88 10.48 22.39
C SER A 138 15.95 9.31 23.37
N PRO A 139 16.64 9.40 24.50
CA PRO A 139 16.65 8.37 25.55
C PRO A 139 15.24 7.93 25.97
N ALA A 140 14.31 8.88 26.13
CA ALA A 140 12.92 8.61 26.47
C ALA A 140 12.20 7.66 25.49
N VAL A 141 12.67 7.55 24.24
CA VAL A 141 12.08 6.61 23.27
C VAL A 141 12.47 5.18 23.60
N PHE A 142 13.72 4.91 24.01
CA PHE A 142 14.11 3.58 24.47
C PHE A 142 13.27 3.14 25.68
N GLU A 143 13.06 4.05 26.65
CA GLU A 143 12.23 3.80 27.82
C GLU A 143 10.78 3.49 27.44
N MET A 144 10.19 4.33 26.57
CA MET A 144 8.83 4.12 26.06
C MET A 144 8.66 2.77 25.34
N LEU A 145 9.68 2.31 24.64
CA LEU A 145 9.65 1.04 23.91
C LEU A 145 9.98 -0.16 24.80
N GLY A 146 10.27 0.06 26.10
CA GLY A 146 10.68 -0.99 27.01
C GLY A 146 12.00 -1.64 26.61
N ALA A 147 12.87 -0.89 25.94
CA ALA A 147 14.10 -1.39 25.35
C ALA A 147 15.10 -1.77 26.45
N ARG A 148 15.53 -3.03 26.47
CA ARG A 148 16.58 -3.54 27.36
C ARG A 148 17.75 -3.99 26.49
N PRO A 149 18.95 -3.40 26.68
CA PRO A 149 20.11 -3.79 25.90
C PRO A 149 20.53 -5.23 26.28
N ALA A 150 21.07 -5.96 25.32
CA ALA A 150 21.68 -7.28 25.57
C ALA A 150 23.03 -7.15 26.28
N LEU A 151 23.78 -6.07 25.99
CA LEU A 151 25.04 -5.71 26.65
C LEU A 151 25.05 -4.19 26.89
N GLY A 152 25.65 -3.76 28.00
CA GLY A 152 25.85 -2.36 28.33
C GLY A 152 24.58 -1.62 28.75
N ARG A 153 24.39 -0.41 28.23
CA ARG A 153 23.29 0.49 28.60
C ARG A 153 22.66 1.21 27.38
N ILE A 154 21.49 1.80 27.59
CA ILE A 154 20.88 2.76 26.67
C ILE A 154 21.46 4.16 26.92
N PHE A 155 21.00 5.16 26.13
CA PHE A 155 21.40 6.54 26.32
C PHE A 155 20.91 7.14 27.62
N LEU A 156 21.73 8.04 28.19
CA LEU A 156 21.38 8.86 29.35
C LEU A 156 20.76 10.19 28.85
N SER A 157 19.92 10.82 29.69
CA SER A 157 19.30 12.11 29.35
C SER A 157 20.33 13.22 29.12
N ALA A 158 21.49 13.18 29.76
CA ALA A 158 22.58 14.14 29.54
C ALA A 158 23.16 14.05 28.12
N GLU A 159 23.07 12.89 27.47
CA GLU A 159 23.61 12.68 26.13
C GLU A 159 22.75 13.30 25.00
N GLU A 160 21.58 13.88 25.31
CA GLU A 160 20.83 14.77 24.42
C GLU A 160 21.47 16.16 24.24
N THR A 161 22.47 16.48 25.06
CA THR A 161 23.15 17.79 25.03
C THR A 161 24.33 17.76 24.06
N PRO A 162 24.50 18.75 23.20
CA PRO A 162 25.56 18.76 22.17
C PRO A 162 27.00 18.74 22.73
N SER A 163 27.19 19.10 23.99
CA SER A 163 28.50 19.17 24.66
C SER A 163 28.99 17.82 25.24
N THR A 164 28.17 16.77 25.15
CA THR A 164 28.51 15.46 25.69
C THR A 164 29.36 14.67 24.69
N GLU A 165 30.23 13.78 25.19
CA GLU A 165 31.01 12.88 24.34
C GLU A 165 30.06 12.03 23.46
N PRO A 166 30.40 11.87 22.18
CA PRO A 166 29.54 11.12 21.27
C PRO A 166 29.49 9.63 21.68
N VAL A 167 28.28 9.10 21.80
CA VAL A 167 28.03 7.68 22.11
C VAL A 167 27.15 7.03 21.03
N VAL A 168 27.24 5.72 20.94
CA VAL A 168 26.45 4.91 20.00
C VAL A 168 25.97 3.61 20.67
N VAL A 169 24.74 3.24 20.35
CA VAL A 169 24.19 1.91 20.64
C VAL A 169 24.09 1.16 19.31
N ILE A 170 24.59 -0.06 19.26
CA ILE A 170 24.60 -0.88 18.04
C ILE A 170 23.57 -2.01 18.11
N GLY A 171 23.08 -2.42 16.94
CA GLY A 171 22.16 -3.53 16.79
C GLY A 171 22.85 -4.90 16.85
N TYR A 172 22.08 -5.94 17.17
CA TYR A 172 22.59 -7.32 17.23
C TYR A 172 23.29 -7.75 15.94
N SER A 173 22.73 -7.40 14.78
CA SER A 173 23.29 -7.77 13.46
C SER A 173 24.64 -7.10 13.24
N MET A 174 24.77 -5.81 13.57
CA MET A 174 26.02 -5.07 13.47
C MET A 174 27.08 -5.66 14.42
N TRP A 175 26.70 -6.00 15.66
CA TRP A 175 27.59 -6.62 16.64
C TRP A 175 28.12 -7.98 16.14
N GLN A 176 27.27 -8.83 15.57
CA GLN A 176 27.70 -10.12 15.02
C GLN A 176 28.58 -9.96 13.78
N GLN A 177 28.19 -9.11 12.87
CA GLN A 177 28.82 -9.01 11.54
C GLN A 177 30.18 -8.32 11.59
N TYR A 178 30.33 -7.25 12.38
CA TYR A 178 31.54 -6.41 12.39
C TYR A 178 32.39 -6.59 13.63
N PHE A 179 31.86 -7.15 14.72
CA PHE A 179 32.58 -7.35 15.97
C PHE A 179 32.63 -8.82 16.40
N GLY A 180 32.14 -9.74 15.56
CA GLY A 180 32.20 -11.19 15.83
C GLY A 180 31.43 -11.65 17.08
N GLY A 181 30.44 -10.84 17.55
CA GLY A 181 29.66 -11.18 18.75
C GLY A 181 30.45 -11.14 20.06
N ARG A 182 31.59 -10.46 20.09
CA ARG A 182 32.48 -10.42 21.27
C ARG A 182 31.96 -9.46 22.33
N PRO A 183 31.98 -9.83 23.62
CA PRO A 183 31.47 -8.97 24.69
C PRO A 183 32.34 -7.74 24.95
N ASP A 184 33.64 -7.76 24.56
CA ASP A 184 34.59 -6.64 24.69
C ASP A 184 34.30 -5.48 23.70
N VAL A 185 33.16 -5.48 23.03
CA VAL A 185 32.72 -4.40 22.14
C VAL A 185 32.37 -3.11 22.87
N LEU A 186 31.95 -3.21 24.14
CA LEU A 186 31.63 -2.05 24.96
C LEU A 186 32.88 -1.22 25.25
N GLY A 187 32.77 0.09 25.16
CA GLY A 187 33.91 1.04 25.30
C GLY A 187 34.78 1.17 24.07
N ARG A 188 34.64 0.33 23.04
CA ARG A 188 35.32 0.56 21.77
C ARG A 188 34.75 1.80 21.05
N THR A 189 35.60 2.42 20.26
CA THR A 189 35.19 3.60 19.46
C THR A 189 35.02 3.26 17.99
N ILE A 190 34.01 3.85 17.38
CA ILE A 190 33.82 3.86 15.95
C ILE A 190 33.58 5.29 15.48
N THR A 191 33.89 5.59 14.22
CA THR A 191 33.59 6.90 13.68
C THR A 191 32.21 6.86 13.00
N VAL A 192 31.28 7.71 13.45
CA VAL A 192 29.93 7.86 12.88
C VAL A 192 29.76 9.28 12.38
N ASP A 193 29.53 9.46 11.09
CA ASP A 193 29.39 10.77 10.42
C ASP A 193 30.57 11.73 10.78
N GLY A 194 31.81 11.21 10.80
CA GLY A 194 33.02 11.96 11.11
C GLY A 194 33.26 12.22 12.60
N LYS A 195 32.42 11.73 13.51
CA LYS A 195 32.58 11.85 14.97
C LYS A 195 33.00 10.52 15.59
N VAL A 196 34.08 10.53 16.34
CA VAL A 196 34.49 9.36 17.14
C VAL A 196 33.44 9.16 18.22
N SER A 197 32.79 8.00 18.24
CA SER A 197 31.67 7.66 19.13
C SER A 197 31.96 6.38 19.88
N THR A 198 31.71 6.36 21.19
CA THR A 198 31.95 5.19 22.07
C THR A 198 30.73 4.28 22.07
N ILE A 199 30.94 2.97 21.85
CA ILE A 199 29.87 1.97 21.91
C ILE A 199 29.52 1.74 23.40
N VAL A 200 28.30 2.14 23.79
CA VAL A 200 27.80 2.06 25.17
C VAL A 200 26.80 0.92 25.37
N GLY A 201 26.25 0.36 24.29
CA GLY A 201 25.31 -0.75 24.40
C GLY A 201 25.07 -1.50 23.09
N VAL A 202 24.57 -2.72 23.25
CA VAL A 202 24.17 -3.60 22.17
C VAL A 202 22.70 -3.97 22.34
N MET A 203 21.86 -3.73 21.36
CA MET A 203 20.43 -4.10 21.40
C MET A 203 20.23 -5.57 21.06
N PRO A 204 19.22 -6.23 21.65
CA PRO A 204 18.90 -7.60 21.33
C PRO A 204 18.33 -7.74 19.92
N LYS A 205 18.40 -8.95 19.33
CA LYS A 205 17.90 -9.27 17.99
C LYS A 205 16.42 -8.91 17.78
N ALA A 206 15.62 -8.97 18.83
CA ALA A 206 14.20 -8.66 18.80
C ALA A 206 13.89 -7.15 18.72
N PHE A 207 14.86 -6.28 19.04
CA PHE A 207 14.65 -4.83 19.01
C PHE A 207 14.86 -4.30 17.58
N GLN A 208 13.78 -3.84 16.95
CA GLN A 208 13.74 -3.37 15.56
C GLN A 208 12.98 -2.04 15.49
N PHE A 209 13.62 -0.95 15.86
CA PHE A 209 13.00 0.38 15.82
C PHE A 209 13.89 1.39 15.09
N PRO A 210 13.33 2.17 14.16
CA PRO A 210 11.95 2.18 13.66
C PRO A 210 11.61 1.02 12.72
N ASP A 211 12.61 0.28 12.24
CA ASP A 211 12.48 -0.90 11.38
C ASP A 211 13.63 -1.89 11.55
N ALA A 212 13.55 -3.04 10.87
CA ALA A 212 14.52 -4.13 10.95
C ALA A 212 15.89 -3.81 10.28
N GLN A 213 15.99 -2.74 9.50
CA GLN A 213 17.21 -2.36 8.78
C GLN A 213 18.09 -1.43 9.62
N THR A 214 17.55 -0.86 10.70
CA THR A 214 18.30 0.00 11.61
C THR A 214 19.36 -0.80 12.36
N LEU A 215 20.62 -0.47 12.13
CA LEU A 215 21.78 -1.19 12.68
C LEU A 215 22.44 -0.47 13.84
N LEU A 216 22.22 0.85 13.97
CA LEU A 216 22.81 1.65 15.04
C LEU A 216 21.88 2.81 15.43
N TRP A 217 22.03 3.26 16.66
CA TRP A 217 21.35 4.43 17.22
C TRP A 217 22.38 5.40 17.76
N THR A 218 22.15 6.71 17.54
CA THR A 218 22.90 7.80 18.14
C THR A 218 21.95 8.72 18.90
N PRO A 219 22.39 9.44 19.94
CA PRO A 219 21.54 10.36 20.65
C PRO A 219 20.98 11.45 19.72
N TYR A 220 19.72 11.78 19.89
CA TYR A 220 19.12 12.95 19.23
C TYR A 220 19.53 14.20 20.03
N THR A 221 20.51 14.94 19.55
CA THR A 221 20.95 16.17 20.22
C THR A 221 19.98 17.31 19.94
N LEU A 222 19.45 17.92 21.01
CA LEU A 222 18.60 19.11 20.95
C LEU A 222 19.48 20.36 20.80
N ASP A 223 19.85 20.66 19.57
CA ASP A 223 20.54 21.92 19.26
C ASP A 223 19.54 23.08 19.16
N ALA A 224 20.05 24.33 19.27
CA ALA A 224 19.24 25.56 19.16
C ALA A 224 18.67 25.79 17.74
N ARG A 225 18.91 24.89 16.80
CA ARG A 225 18.39 25.01 15.44
C ARG A 225 16.90 24.74 15.42
N MET A 226 16.16 25.61 14.79
CA MET A 226 14.73 25.46 14.61
C MET A 226 14.44 24.41 13.52
N ALA A 227 14.53 23.13 13.90
CA ALA A 227 14.13 22.01 13.05
C ALA A 227 12.73 21.52 13.42
N ARG A 228 11.99 21.04 12.44
CA ARG A 228 10.73 20.34 12.67
C ARG A 228 11.03 18.85 12.89
N ILE A 229 10.52 18.32 13.97
CA ILE A 229 10.78 16.95 14.40
C ILE A 229 9.45 16.20 14.62
N PRO A 230 9.39 14.91 14.28
CA PRO A 230 8.23 14.07 14.56
C PRO A 230 8.28 13.53 16.00
N PRO A 231 7.49 14.08 16.94
CA PRO A 231 7.49 13.59 18.30
C PRO A 231 6.71 12.29 18.43
N ILE A 232 7.22 11.44 19.29
CA ILE A 232 6.56 10.23 19.78
C ILE A 232 6.36 10.41 21.29
N ALA A 233 5.22 9.95 21.81
CA ALA A 233 4.91 10.05 23.23
C ALA A 233 4.18 8.80 23.71
N ARG A 234 4.13 8.65 25.04
CA ARG A 234 3.27 7.67 25.70
C ARG A 234 2.17 8.43 26.46
N LEU A 235 0.93 8.03 26.29
CA LEU A 235 -0.19 8.54 27.07
C LEU A 235 -0.04 8.18 28.55
N ALA A 236 -0.43 9.08 29.43
CA ALA A 236 -0.58 8.77 30.85
C ALA A 236 -1.73 7.78 31.06
N ASP A 237 -1.74 7.11 32.22
CA ASP A 237 -2.73 6.06 32.51
C ASP A 237 -4.16 6.59 32.45
N GLY A 238 -5.03 5.89 31.75
CA GLY A 238 -6.45 6.23 31.65
C GLY A 238 -6.79 7.44 30.78
N ILE A 239 -5.80 8.05 30.11
CA ILE A 239 -6.02 9.23 29.26
C ILE A 239 -6.41 8.79 27.83
N SER A 240 -7.48 9.41 27.30
CA SER A 240 -7.88 9.22 25.90
C SER A 240 -7.12 10.13 24.94
N ASP A 241 -7.01 9.68 23.66
CA ASP A 241 -6.38 10.46 22.57
C ASP A 241 -6.98 11.87 22.42
N LYS A 242 -8.30 12.01 22.64
CA LYS A 242 -8.98 13.30 22.59
C LYS A 242 -8.56 14.24 23.71
N ALA A 243 -8.48 13.72 24.93
CA ALA A 243 -8.03 14.52 26.10
C ALA A 243 -6.56 14.94 25.92
N ALA A 244 -5.70 14.01 25.44
CA ALA A 244 -4.32 14.32 25.14
C ALA A 244 -4.19 15.36 24.03
N SER A 245 -4.98 15.26 22.96
CA SER A 245 -5.01 16.25 21.87
C SER A 245 -5.35 17.65 22.37
N SER A 246 -6.38 17.77 23.23
CA SER A 246 -6.78 19.05 23.81
C SER A 246 -5.70 19.65 24.71
N ASN A 247 -5.05 18.83 25.54
CA ASN A 247 -3.97 19.28 26.42
C ASN A 247 -2.73 19.73 25.63
N VAL A 248 -2.27 18.90 24.69
CA VAL A 248 -1.13 19.21 23.80
C VAL A 248 -1.40 20.46 22.99
N GLU A 249 -2.61 20.63 22.45
CA GLU A 249 -3.01 21.82 21.71
C GLU A 249 -2.97 23.07 22.60
N ALA A 250 -3.46 22.99 23.84
CA ALA A 250 -3.43 24.12 24.79
C ALA A 250 -1.99 24.54 25.12
N VAL A 251 -1.08 23.56 25.37
CA VAL A 251 0.34 23.82 25.64
C VAL A 251 1.01 24.47 24.42
N LEU A 252 0.88 23.89 23.24
CA LEU A 252 1.54 24.39 22.04
C LEU A 252 0.99 25.72 21.55
N ARG A 253 -0.31 25.98 21.71
CA ARG A 253 -0.91 27.30 21.45
C ARG A 253 -0.38 28.38 22.38
N ARG A 254 -0.15 28.08 23.68
CA ARG A 254 0.43 29.00 24.62
C ARG A 254 1.84 29.43 24.19
N ILE A 255 2.70 28.47 23.83
CA ILE A 255 4.05 28.74 23.33
C ILE A 255 3.99 29.66 22.11
N ARG A 256 3.10 29.40 21.17
CA ARG A 256 3.01 30.15 19.91
C ARG A 256 2.42 31.56 20.05
N LYS A 257 1.66 31.83 21.09
CA LYS A 257 1.16 33.19 21.39
C LYS A 257 2.24 34.12 21.97
N THR A 258 3.22 33.54 22.66
CA THR A 258 4.26 34.30 23.36
C THR A 258 5.54 34.47 22.55
N GLU A 259 5.74 33.67 21.51
CA GLU A 259 6.93 33.73 20.70
C GLU A 259 6.61 33.95 19.21
N PRO A 260 7.24 34.95 18.54
CA PRO A 260 7.18 35.07 17.09
C PRO A 260 7.81 33.80 16.46
N ARG A 261 7.21 33.30 15.44
CA ARG A 261 7.66 32.05 14.73
C ARG A 261 9.10 32.12 14.24
N PHE A 262 9.58 33.33 13.95
CA PHE A 262 10.96 33.61 13.52
C PHE A 262 11.38 34.98 14.01
N PRO A 263 12.65 35.20 14.31
CA PRO A 263 13.18 36.51 14.55
C PRO A 263 12.87 37.42 13.35
N GLY A 264 12.13 38.53 13.57
CA GLY A 264 11.73 39.46 12.52
C GLY A 264 10.47 39.15 11.73
N SER A 265 9.74 38.05 12.05
CA SER A 265 8.47 37.74 11.40
C SER A 265 7.31 38.41 12.10
N THR A 266 6.56 39.27 11.39
CA THR A 266 5.26 39.79 11.80
C THR A 266 4.11 38.85 11.45
N SER A 267 4.39 37.73 10.78
CA SER A 267 3.40 36.79 10.28
C SER A 267 2.89 35.92 11.41
N ILE A 268 1.65 36.13 11.82
CA ILE A 268 0.87 35.18 12.61
C ILE A 268 0.57 33.98 11.71
N SER A 269 1.06 32.85 12.13
CA SER A 269 0.77 31.60 11.38
C SER A 269 -0.71 31.32 11.34
N ALA A 270 -1.17 30.77 10.23
CA ALA A 270 -2.49 30.17 10.14
C ALA A 270 -2.74 29.27 11.36
N PRO A 271 -3.91 29.34 11.98
CA PRO A 271 -4.23 28.54 13.15
C PRO A 271 -4.01 27.05 12.81
N SER A 272 -3.23 26.39 13.62
CA SER A 272 -2.99 24.93 13.49
C SER A 272 -3.71 24.22 14.62
N ARG A 273 -4.22 23.03 14.33
CA ARG A 273 -4.72 22.10 15.35
C ARG A 273 -3.68 21.04 15.62
N PHE A 274 -3.64 20.56 16.84
CA PHE A 274 -2.78 19.45 17.21
C PHE A 274 -3.63 18.23 17.53
N GLU A 275 -3.28 17.12 16.92
CA GLU A 275 -3.96 15.85 17.08
C GLU A 275 -2.96 14.81 17.59
N VAL A 276 -3.38 14.07 18.60
CA VAL A 276 -2.64 12.93 19.13
C VAL A 276 -3.31 11.68 18.59
N ARG A 277 -2.54 10.83 17.91
CA ARG A 277 -3.01 9.56 17.35
C ARG A 277 -2.06 8.44 17.70
N THR A 278 -2.59 7.23 17.85
CA THR A 278 -1.72 6.06 18.03
C THR A 278 -0.76 5.90 16.85
N ILE A 279 0.45 5.41 17.14
CA ILE A 279 1.45 5.16 16.09
C ILE A 279 0.91 4.16 15.08
N GLN A 280 0.19 3.14 15.55
CA GLN A 280 -0.43 2.16 14.66
C GLN A 280 -1.42 2.81 13.70
N GLU A 281 -2.32 3.67 14.19
CA GLU A 281 -3.27 4.38 13.34
C GLU A 281 -2.54 5.29 12.33
N HIS A 282 -1.51 6.00 12.76
CA HIS A 282 -0.72 6.85 11.86
C HIS A 282 -0.04 6.05 10.74
N LEU A 283 0.53 4.88 11.04
CA LEU A 283 1.19 4.01 10.06
C LEU A 283 0.19 3.40 9.07
N VAL A 284 -1.01 3.05 9.57
CA VAL A 284 -2.01 2.29 8.82
C VAL A 284 -2.95 3.19 7.99
N ALA A 285 -3.23 4.41 8.45
CA ALA A 285 -4.18 5.31 7.81
C ALA A 285 -4.00 5.45 6.28
N PRO A 286 -2.78 5.57 5.72
CA PRO A 286 -2.60 5.72 4.27
C PRO A 286 -2.88 4.45 3.46
N VAL A 287 -2.85 3.27 4.08
CA VAL A 287 -3.03 1.98 3.38
C VAL A 287 -4.37 1.31 3.68
N ARG A 288 -5.03 1.71 4.78
CA ARG A 288 -6.31 1.13 5.23
C ARG A 288 -7.39 1.11 4.14
N PRO A 289 -7.66 2.21 3.41
CA PRO A 289 -8.70 2.19 2.38
C PRO A 289 -8.41 1.17 1.28
N LEU A 290 -7.15 1.06 0.87
CA LEU A 290 -6.71 0.13 -0.17
C LEU A 290 -6.82 -1.32 0.27
N ILE A 291 -6.44 -1.63 1.53
CA ILE A 291 -6.57 -2.98 2.11
C ILE A 291 -8.05 -3.38 2.21
N VAL A 292 -8.93 -2.46 2.61
CA VAL A 292 -10.38 -2.70 2.68
C VAL A 292 -10.95 -3.01 1.30
N VAL A 293 -10.51 -2.30 0.25
CA VAL A 293 -10.92 -2.56 -1.14
C VAL A 293 -10.48 -3.96 -1.59
N LEU A 294 -9.23 -4.34 -1.32
CA LEU A 294 -8.74 -5.69 -1.66
C LEU A 294 -9.49 -6.78 -0.88
N ALA A 295 -9.76 -6.56 0.40
CA ALA A 295 -10.54 -7.49 1.22
C ALA A 295 -11.95 -7.66 0.66
N SER A 296 -12.60 -6.58 0.21
CA SER A 296 -13.90 -6.62 -0.44
C SER A 296 -13.88 -7.38 -1.77
N ALA A 297 -12.84 -7.15 -2.60
CA ALA A 297 -12.67 -7.86 -3.86
C ALA A 297 -12.52 -9.38 -3.66
N VAL A 298 -11.76 -9.77 -2.65
CA VAL A 298 -11.55 -11.19 -2.31
C VAL A 298 -12.80 -11.81 -1.69
N ALA A 299 -13.57 -11.05 -0.90
CA ALA A 299 -14.88 -11.50 -0.42
C ALA A 299 -15.85 -11.78 -1.58
N PHE A 300 -15.88 -10.94 -2.60
CA PHE A 300 -16.65 -11.21 -3.82
C PHE A 300 -16.15 -12.46 -4.54
N LEU A 301 -14.83 -12.64 -4.65
CA LEU A 301 -14.23 -13.84 -5.25
C LEU A 301 -14.66 -15.11 -4.51
N LEU A 302 -14.66 -15.11 -3.19
CA LEU A 302 -15.12 -16.22 -2.36
C LEU A 302 -16.62 -16.51 -2.57
N LEU A 303 -17.46 -15.46 -2.61
CA LEU A 303 -18.88 -15.61 -2.88
C LEU A 303 -19.15 -16.20 -4.27
N ILE A 304 -18.41 -15.74 -5.29
CA ILE A 304 -18.48 -16.30 -6.65
C ILE A 304 -18.09 -17.80 -6.60
N ALA A 305 -17.01 -18.15 -5.89
CA ALA A 305 -16.59 -19.53 -5.71
C ALA A 305 -17.67 -20.38 -5.03
N CYS A 306 -18.31 -19.89 -3.97
CA CYS A 306 -19.42 -20.55 -3.28
C CYS A 306 -20.61 -20.78 -4.22
N VAL A 307 -21.01 -19.76 -4.99
CA VAL A 307 -22.11 -19.88 -5.96
C VAL A 307 -21.77 -20.91 -7.04
N ASN A 308 -20.52 -20.91 -7.55
CA ASN A 308 -20.08 -21.88 -8.54
C ASN A 308 -20.13 -23.32 -8.02
N VAL A 309 -19.58 -23.56 -6.84
CA VAL A 309 -19.57 -24.88 -6.21
C VAL A 309 -20.99 -25.35 -5.91
N THR A 310 -21.85 -24.43 -5.41
CA THR A 310 -23.28 -24.72 -5.20
C THR A 310 -23.96 -25.13 -6.51
N ASN A 311 -23.74 -24.40 -7.60
CA ASN A 311 -24.27 -24.74 -8.92
C ASN A 311 -23.81 -26.11 -9.40
N LEU A 312 -22.52 -26.41 -9.27
CA LEU A 312 -21.95 -27.70 -9.65
C LEU A 312 -22.51 -28.85 -8.83
N LEU A 313 -22.68 -28.68 -7.52
CA LEU A 313 -23.28 -29.69 -6.64
C LEU A 313 -24.77 -29.87 -6.90
N LEU A 314 -25.53 -28.79 -7.15
CA LEU A 314 -26.93 -28.90 -7.52
C LEU A 314 -27.14 -29.67 -8.83
N ASN A 315 -26.25 -29.49 -9.80
CA ASN A 315 -26.29 -30.22 -11.06
C ASN A 315 -26.01 -31.73 -10.83
N ARG A 316 -25.06 -32.06 -9.98
CA ARG A 316 -24.71 -33.43 -9.61
C ARG A 316 -25.84 -34.13 -8.83
N ASN A 317 -26.42 -33.41 -7.87
CA ASN A 317 -27.52 -33.91 -7.06
C ASN A 317 -28.79 -34.14 -7.89
N ALA A 318 -29.06 -33.31 -8.89
CA ALA A 318 -30.17 -33.51 -9.82
C ALA A 318 -30.05 -34.82 -10.61
N ALA A 319 -28.86 -35.26 -10.95
CA ALA A 319 -28.59 -36.57 -11.57
C ALA A 319 -28.80 -37.77 -10.62
N ARG A 320 -28.86 -37.52 -9.30
CA ARG A 320 -28.99 -38.52 -8.23
C ARG A 320 -30.33 -38.50 -7.53
N CYS A 321 -31.30 -37.72 -8.01
CA CYS A 321 -32.64 -37.62 -7.39
C CYS A 321 -33.31 -39.00 -7.22
N GLN A 322 -33.08 -39.95 -8.17
CA GLN A 322 -33.61 -41.32 -8.09
C GLN A 322 -32.98 -42.10 -6.93
N GLU A 323 -31.67 -42.01 -6.71
CA GLU A 323 -31.00 -42.67 -5.58
C GLU A 323 -31.47 -42.17 -4.25
N VAL A 324 -31.64 -40.82 -4.11
CA VAL A 324 -32.17 -40.19 -2.89
C VAL A 324 -33.63 -40.56 -2.69
N ALA A 325 -34.43 -40.59 -3.75
CA ALA A 325 -35.85 -41.01 -3.66
C ALA A 325 -35.98 -42.48 -3.20
N VAL A 326 -35.15 -43.40 -3.70
CA VAL A 326 -35.12 -44.78 -3.25
C VAL A 326 -34.73 -44.89 -1.76
N ARG A 327 -33.74 -44.14 -1.32
CA ARG A 327 -33.36 -44.10 0.10
C ARG A 327 -34.49 -43.56 1.02
N ILE A 328 -35.22 -42.55 0.57
CA ILE A 328 -36.38 -42.03 1.29
C ILE A 328 -37.52 -43.06 1.32
N ALA A 329 -37.76 -43.72 0.20
CA ALA A 329 -38.80 -44.81 0.12
C ALA A 329 -38.44 -46.00 1.02
N LEU A 330 -37.16 -46.30 1.23
CA LEU A 330 -36.64 -47.30 2.15
C LEU A 330 -36.58 -46.83 3.62
N GLY A 331 -37.17 -45.62 3.95
CA GLY A 331 -37.33 -45.13 5.32
C GLY A 331 -36.18 -44.23 5.84
N ALA A 332 -35.31 -43.71 4.99
CA ALA A 332 -34.27 -42.80 5.44
C ALA A 332 -34.88 -41.50 5.97
N SER A 333 -34.49 -41.09 7.18
CA SER A 333 -34.92 -39.82 7.75
C SER A 333 -34.28 -38.61 7.04
N PRO A 334 -34.96 -37.43 6.99
CA PRO A 334 -34.43 -36.24 6.40
C PRO A 334 -33.08 -35.80 7.01
N ALA A 335 -32.92 -36.00 8.31
CA ALA A 335 -31.67 -35.71 9.03
C ALA A 335 -30.52 -36.58 8.51
N ARG A 336 -30.77 -37.81 8.10
CA ARG A 336 -29.76 -38.72 7.52
C ARG A 336 -29.33 -38.26 6.13
N VAL A 337 -30.27 -37.80 5.30
CA VAL A 337 -29.97 -37.21 3.98
C VAL A 337 -29.21 -35.89 4.14
N ALA A 338 -29.64 -35.01 5.05
CA ALA A 338 -28.94 -33.76 5.33
C ALA A 338 -27.50 -34.00 5.81
N ARG A 339 -27.32 -34.93 6.76
CA ARG A 339 -25.97 -35.28 7.26
C ARG A 339 -25.06 -35.77 6.13
N TYR A 340 -25.56 -36.64 5.27
CA TYR A 340 -24.81 -37.15 4.14
C TYR A 340 -24.35 -36.02 3.17
N VAL A 341 -25.26 -35.10 2.81
CA VAL A 341 -24.95 -33.94 1.93
C VAL A 341 -23.94 -33.03 2.61
N LEU A 342 -24.12 -32.72 3.89
CA LEU A 342 -23.20 -31.88 4.65
C LEU A 342 -21.81 -32.53 4.79
N THR A 343 -21.72 -33.85 5.01
CA THR A 343 -20.43 -34.56 5.05
C THR A 343 -19.70 -34.48 3.71
N GLU A 344 -20.42 -34.67 2.59
CA GLU A 344 -19.81 -34.54 1.24
C GLU A 344 -19.31 -33.11 0.99
N THR A 345 -20.10 -32.07 1.33
CA THR A 345 -19.71 -30.67 1.12
C THR A 345 -18.58 -30.22 2.04
N LEU A 346 -18.58 -30.63 3.30
CA LEU A 346 -17.50 -30.34 4.25
C LEU A 346 -16.20 -31.03 3.85
N LEU A 347 -16.26 -32.26 3.36
CA LEU A 347 -15.08 -32.97 2.88
C LEU A 347 -14.43 -32.23 1.68
N VAL A 348 -15.25 -31.84 0.70
CA VAL A 348 -14.76 -31.07 -0.46
C VAL A 348 -14.24 -29.70 -0.03
N ALA A 349 -14.92 -29.03 0.91
CA ALA A 349 -14.47 -27.74 1.43
C ALA A 349 -13.14 -27.89 2.18
N THR A 350 -12.95 -28.98 2.96
CA THR A 350 -11.68 -29.24 3.66
C THR A 350 -10.54 -29.48 2.68
N CYS A 351 -10.76 -30.30 1.62
CA CYS A 351 -9.78 -30.47 0.56
C CYS A 351 -9.46 -29.14 -0.15
N GLY A 352 -10.50 -28.34 -0.44
CA GLY A 352 -10.36 -27.00 -1.03
C GLY A 352 -9.63 -26.04 -0.10
N GLY A 353 -9.91 -26.09 1.21
CA GLY A 353 -9.24 -25.29 2.24
C GLY A 353 -7.76 -25.66 2.37
N ALA A 354 -7.42 -26.96 2.39
CA ALA A 354 -6.02 -27.43 2.42
C ALA A 354 -5.25 -26.96 1.18
N ALA A 355 -5.83 -27.13 -0.02
CA ALA A 355 -5.25 -26.58 -1.25
C ALA A 355 -5.18 -25.04 -1.22
N GLY A 356 -6.16 -24.40 -0.60
CA GLY A 356 -6.21 -22.95 -0.39
C GLY A 356 -5.09 -22.44 0.52
N VAL A 357 -4.72 -23.18 1.56
CA VAL A 357 -3.54 -22.85 2.39
C VAL A 357 -2.27 -22.85 1.56
N LEU A 358 -2.06 -23.86 0.71
CA LEU A 358 -0.89 -23.91 -0.19
C LEU A 358 -0.90 -22.72 -1.17
N PHE A 359 -2.06 -22.40 -1.74
CA PHE A 359 -2.22 -21.22 -2.60
C PHE A 359 -1.92 -19.92 -1.85
N ALA A 360 -2.37 -19.80 -0.58
CA ALA A 360 -2.12 -18.64 0.25
C ALA A 360 -0.62 -18.46 0.56
N PHE A 361 0.12 -19.55 0.85
CA PHE A 361 1.59 -19.51 1.03
C PHE A 361 2.29 -18.96 -0.21
N GLY A 362 1.94 -19.47 -1.39
CA GLY A 362 2.47 -18.95 -2.66
C GLY A 362 2.13 -17.47 -2.88
N SER A 363 0.88 -17.08 -2.62
CA SER A 363 0.41 -15.70 -2.78
C SER A 363 1.09 -14.72 -1.82
N VAL A 364 1.26 -15.08 -0.54
CA VAL A 364 1.97 -14.26 0.45
C VAL A 364 3.45 -14.14 0.11
N SER A 365 4.10 -15.24 -0.31
CA SER A 365 5.49 -15.20 -0.77
C SER A 365 5.66 -14.27 -1.97
N LEU A 366 4.80 -14.39 -2.97
CA LEU A 366 4.80 -13.52 -4.15
C LEU A 366 4.57 -12.05 -3.78
N LEU A 367 3.61 -11.79 -2.88
CA LEU A 367 3.32 -10.43 -2.40
C LEU A 367 4.54 -9.79 -1.72
N ARG A 368 5.24 -10.55 -0.87
CA ARG A 368 6.45 -10.08 -0.19
C ARG A 368 7.56 -9.78 -1.21
N THR A 369 7.81 -10.69 -2.13
CA THR A 369 8.82 -10.50 -3.20
C THR A 369 8.50 -9.29 -4.08
N LEU A 370 7.25 -9.15 -4.54
CA LEU A 370 6.83 -8.00 -5.33
C LEU A 370 6.89 -6.71 -4.50
N GLY A 371 6.44 -6.73 -3.26
CA GLY A 371 6.43 -5.55 -2.40
C GLY A 371 7.83 -5.05 -2.06
N THR A 372 8.80 -5.93 -1.89
CA THR A 372 10.21 -5.56 -1.65
C THR A 372 10.93 -5.13 -2.94
N SER A 373 10.64 -5.78 -4.07
CA SER A 373 11.27 -5.45 -5.36
C SER A 373 10.75 -4.16 -5.98
N LEU A 374 9.48 -3.81 -5.73
CA LEU A 374 8.85 -2.61 -6.28
C LEU A 374 9.18 -1.33 -5.51
N ALA A 375 9.55 -1.41 -4.24
CA ALA A 375 9.76 -0.26 -3.37
C ALA A 375 11.18 -0.23 -2.81
N ARG A 376 12.04 0.60 -3.40
CA ARG A 376 13.36 0.93 -2.85
C ARG A 376 13.21 2.00 -1.77
N ARG A 377 13.41 1.63 -0.51
CA ARG A 377 13.27 2.52 0.66
C ARG A 377 14.31 3.64 0.68
N ASP A 378 15.50 3.35 0.17
CA ASP A 378 16.60 4.29 0.04
C ASP A 378 16.28 5.47 -0.90
N LEU A 379 15.45 5.25 -1.93
CA LEU A 379 15.08 6.31 -2.88
C LEU A 379 13.93 7.19 -2.39
N THR A 380 12.93 6.58 -1.77
CA THR A 380 11.72 7.31 -1.35
C THR A 380 11.22 6.75 -0.03
N PRO A 381 11.60 7.32 1.12
CA PRO A 381 11.12 6.89 2.42
C PRO A 381 9.58 6.92 2.51
N GLY A 382 8.98 5.93 3.17
CA GLY A 382 7.54 5.88 3.42
C GLY A 382 6.65 5.41 2.25
N VAL A 383 7.23 4.99 1.12
CA VAL A 383 6.47 4.45 -0.03
C VAL A 383 6.13 2.97 0.14
N SER A 384 6.91 2.22 0.93
CA SER A 384 6.64 0.80 1.20
C SER A 384 5.35 0.59 2.00
N ILE A 385 4.76 -0.61 1.88
CA ILE A 385 3.68 -1.04 2.77
C ILE A 385 4.26 -1.20 4.17
N PRO A 386 3.66 -0.58 5.19
CA PRO A 386 4.10 -0.81 6.56
C PRO A 386 4.04 -2.30 6.92
N ARG A 387 5.03 -2.80 7.65
CA ARG A 387 5.06 -4.18 8.18
C ARG A 387 4.96 -5.29 7.12
N LEU A 388 5.35 -5.02 5.89
CA LEU A 388 5.30 -6.00 4.79
C LEU A 388 6.08 -7.29 5.12
N GLU A 389 7.20 -7.16 5.84
CA GLU A 389 8.06 -8.28 6.24
C GLU A 389 7.42 -9.17 7.32
N GLU A 390 6.47 -8.62 8.08
CA GLU A 390 5.73 -9.34 9.11
C GLU A 390 4.55 -10.16 8.57
N ILE A 391 4.15 -9.95 7.30
CA ILE A 391 3.04 -10.68 6.69
C ILE A 391 3.45 -12.15 6.55
N ARG A 392 2.81 -13.01 7.30
CA ARG A 392 3.04 -14.46 7.30
C ARG A 392 1.75 -15.21 7.61
N ILE A 393 1.70 -16.46 7.21
CA ILE A 393 0.60 -17.34 7.59
C ILE A 393 0.98 -17.96 8.93
N ASP A 394 0.37 -17.46 9.98
CA ASP A 394 0.54 -17.91 11.36
C ASP A 394 -0.69 -18.68 11.87
N ALA A 395 -0.72 -19.01 13.17
CA ALA A 395 -1.83 -19.75 13.79
C ALA A 395 -3.17 -19.00 13.66
N THR A 396 -3.14 -17.66 13.70
CA THR A 396 -4.34 -16.81 13.56
C THR A 396 -4.90 -16.92 12.14
N ALA A 397 -4.05 -16.84 11.12
CA ALA A 397 -4.45 -16.99 9.73
C ALA A 397 -4.94 -18.41 9.43
N LEU A 398 -4.32 -19.45 10.02
CA LEU A 398 -4.77 -20.84 9.89
C LEU A 398 -6.11 -21.06 10.58
N SER A 399 -6.33 -20.54 11.78
CA SER A 399 -7.62 -20.63 12.49
C SER A 399 -8.75 -19.95 11.71
N PHE A 400 -8.46 -18.76 11.13
CA PHE A 400 -9.39 -18.10 10.21
C PHE A 400 -9.67 -18.96 8.97
N THR A 401 -8.66 -19.61 8.40
CA THR A 401 -8.85 -20.50 7.24
C THR A 401 -9.73 -21.69 7.57
N VAL A 402 -9.57 -22.29 8.75
CA VAL A 402 -10.46 -23.37 9.22
C VAL A 402 -11.88 -22.87 9.38
N ALA A 403 -12.08 -21.73 10.03
CA ALA A 403 -13.39 -21.13 10.24
C ALA A 403 -14.08 -20.82 8.90
N ILE A 404 -13.40 -20.19 7.96
CA ILE A 404 -13.98 -19.87 6.65
C ILE A 404 -14.27 -21.13 5.83
N THR A 405 -13.42 -22.18 5.92
CA THR A 405 -13.61 -23.47 5.25
C THR A 405 -14.89 -24.17 5.75
N VAL A 406 -15.08 -24.18 7.07
CA VAL A 406 -16.31 -24.73 7.68
C VAL A 406 -17.52 -23.92 7.27
N CYS A 407 -17.44 -22.59 7.32
CA CYS A 407 -18.51 -21.69 6.92
C CYS A 407 -18.91 -21.90 5.45
N VAL A 408 -17.94 -21.99 4.54
CA VAL A 408 -18.16 -22.27 3.12
C VAL A 408 -18.79 -23.66 2.92
N GLY A 409 -18.28 -24.70 3.59
CA GLY A 409 -18.85 -26.04 3.51
C GLY A 409 -20.31 -26.13 3.96
N LEU A 410 -20.63 -25.40 5.03
CA LEU A 410 -22.02 -25.29 5.55
C LEU A 410 -22.90 -24.47 4.58
N LEU A 411 -22.46 -23.31 4.12
CA LEU A 411 -23.22 -22.46 3.18
C LEU A 411 -23.56 -23.21 1.89
N VAL A 412 -22.56 -23.88 1.30
CA VAL A 412 -22.72 -24.64 0.07
C VAL A 412 -23.61 -25.87 0.27
N GLY A 413 -23.53 -26.53 1.44
CA GLY A 413 -24.33 -27.70 1.78
C GLY A 413 -25.77 -27.39 2.21
N LEU A 414 -26.02 -26.20 2.77
CA LEU A 414 -27.34 -25.83 3.31
C LEU A 414 -28.40 -25.72 2.21
N LEU A 415 -28.05 -25.15 1.05
CA LEU A 415 -29.02 -24.95 -0.03
C LEU A 415 -29.63 -26.25 -0.56
N PRO A 416 -28.87 -27.33 -0.86
CA PRO A 416 -29.42 -28.64 -1.17
C PRO A 416 -30.30 -29.23 -0.03
N VAL A 417 -29.84 -29.10 1.22
CA VAL A 417 -30.57 -29.61 2.40
C VAL A 417 -31.92 -28.93 2.56
N VAL A 418 -31.98 -27.61 2.49
CA VAL A 418 -33.23 -26.84 2.58
C VAL A 418 -34.20 -27.26 1.47
N ARG A 419 -33.70 -27.48 0.25
CA ARG A 419 -34.54 -27.97 -0.84
C ARG A 419 -35.15 -29.36 -0.59
N TYR A 420 -34.36 -30.31 -0.06
CA TYR A 420 -34.89 -31.64 0.31
C TYR A 420 -35.91 -31.55 1.44
N ALA A 421 -35.76 -30.62 2.37
CA ALA A 421 -36.71 -30.43 3.46
C ALA A 421 -38.03 -29.83 2.95
N LEU A 422 -37.99 -28.82 2.06
CA LEU A 422 -39.17 -28.17 1.49
C LEU A 422 -39.94 -29.04 0.48
N ALA A 423 -39.24 -29.93 -0.28
CA ALA A 423 -39.89 -30.85 -1.23
C ALA A 423 -40.82 -31.88 -0.55
N ARG A 424 -40.72 -32.09 0.77
CA ARG A 424 -41.53 -33.02 1.54
C ARG A 424 -42.89 -32.45 1.92
N THR A 425 -43.07 -31.14 1.91
CA THR A 425 -44.33 -30.46 2.26
C THR A 425 -45.34 -30.39 1.10
N THR A 426 -44.83 -30.63 -0.13
CA THR A 426 -45.68 -30.66 -1.33
C THR A 426 -45.60 -32.03 -1.97
N THR A 427 -46.63 -32.85 -1.76
CA THR A 427 -46.74 -34.26 -2.17
C THR A 427 -46.77 -34.52 -3.68
N LEU A 428 -46.40 -33.60 -4.52
CA LEU A 428 -46.67 -33.68 -5.98
C LEU A 428 -45.48 -33.52 -6.91
N ASP A 429 -44.24 -33.20 -6.48
CA ASP A 429 -43.19 -32.89 -7.45
C ASP A 429 -41.76 -33.33 -7.13
N LEU A 430 -41.57 -34.62 -6.75
CA LEU A 430 -40.24 -35.24 -6.69
C LEU A 430 -39.53 -35.31 -8.09
N HIS A 431 -40.28 -35.10 -9.17
CA HIS A 431 -39.79 -35.09 -10.54
C HIS A 431 -39.54 -33.69 -11.11
N SER A 432 -39.90 -32.63 -10.38
CA SER A 432 -39.61 -31.28 -10.86
C SER A 432 -38.13 -30.98 -10.68
N ALA A 433 -37.45 -30.90 -11.81
CA ALA A 433 -36.09 -30.34 -11.92
C ALA A 433 -36.01 -29.02 -11.13
N PRO A 434 -34.83 -28.68 -10.54
CA PRO A 434 -34.64 -27.45 -9.77
C PRO A 434 -35.32 -26.29 -10.49
N SER A 435 -36.19 -25.56 -9.76
CA SER A 435 -37.03 -24.53 -10.35
C SER A 435 -36.21 -23.63 -11.26
N ARG A 436 -36.66 -23.39 -12.48
CA ARG A 436 -35.99 -22.56 -13.49
C ARG A 436 -35.54 -21.20 -12.94
N GLY A 437 -36.29 -20.68 -11.91
CA GLY A 437 -35.99 -19.42 -11.23
C GLY A 437 -34.76 -19.46 -10.35
N GLY A 438 -34.51 -20.53 -9.60
CA GLY A 438 -33.37 -20.62 -8.68
C GLY A 438 -31.98 -20.60 -9.35
N ARG A 439 -31.86 -21.25 -10.52
CA ARG A 439 -30.62 -21.22 -11.32
C ARG A 439 -30.39 -19.87 -11.99
N ALA A 440 -31.49 -19.26 -12.47
CA ALA A 440 -31.41 -17.90 -13.02
C ALA A 440 -30.94 -16.90 -11.96
N ALA A 441 -31.44 -16.99 -10.74
CA ALA A 441 -31.02 -16.14 -9.63
C ALA A 441 -29.55 -16.31 -9.29
N LEU A 442 -29.02 -17.56 -9.23
CA LEU A 442 -27.60 -17.81 -8.99
C LEU A 442 -26.71 -17.24 -10.10
N LEU A 443 -27.14 -17.34 -11.37
CA LEU A 443 -26.43 -16.77 -12.50
C LEU A 443 -26.40 -15.24 -12.43
N VAL A 444 -27.52 -14.60 -12.06
CA VAL A 444 -27.62 -13.16 -11.87
C VAL A 444 -26.69 -12.69 -10.76
N VAL A 445 -26.75 -13.35 -9.57
CA VAL A 445 -25.89 -13.00 -8.41
C VAL A 445 -24.42 -13.13 -8.78
N GLN A 446 -24.02 -14.26 -9.39
CA GLN A 446 -22.64 -14.50 -9.81
C GLN A 446 -22.16 -13.46 -10.81
N SER A 447 -22.96 -13.15 -11.83
CA SER A 447 -22.63 -12.14 -12.86
C SER A 447 -22.54 -10.75 -12.24
N ALA A 448 -23.41 -10.41 -11.29
CA ALA A 448 -23.39 -9.15 -10.58
C ALA A 448 -22.10 -9.01 -9.74
N LEU A 449 -21.75 -10.01 -8.93
CA LEU A 449 -20.53 -10.01 -8.13
C LEU A 449 -19.26 -9.92 -9.00
N ALA A 450 -19.23 -10.67 -10.11
CA ALA A 450 -18.11 -10.61 -11.05
C ALA A 450 -17.97 -9.22 -11.69
N THR A 451 -19.07 -8.61 -12.09
CA THR A 451 -19.10 -7.25 -12.63
C THR A 451 -18.61 -6.23 -11.60
N MET A 452 -19.05 -6.34 -10.34
CA MET A 452 -18.58 -5.45 -9.25
C MET A 452 -17.08 -5.60 -9.01
N ALA A 453 -16.56 -6.82 -8.99
CA ALA A 453 -15.13 -7.07 -8.84
C ALA A 453 -14.32 -6.51 -10.03
N LEU A 454 -14.80 -6.72 -11.26
CA LEU A 454 -14.17 -6.23 -12.48
C LEU A 454 -14.19 -4.70 -12.59
N VAL A 455 -15.30 -4.05 -12.25
CA VAL A 455 -15.39 -2.57 -12.25
C VAL A 455 -14.47 -1.99 -11.19
N GLY A 456 -14.46 -2.54 -9.96
CA GLY A 456 -13.54 -2.09 -8.90
C GLY A 456 -12.07 -2.22 -9.32
N GLY A 457 -11.68 -3.37 -9.87
CA GLY A 457 -10.33 -3.60 -10.40
C GLY A 457 -10.02 -2.68 -11.59
N GLY A 458 -10.95 -2.51 -12.52
CA GLY A 458 -10.81 -1.63 -13.69
C GLY A 458 -10.62 -0.17 -13.31
N LEU A 459 -11.36 0.34 -12.31
CA LEU A 459 -11.20 1.70 -11.80
C LEU A 459 -9.80 1.92 -11.20
N LEU A 460 -9.29 0.95 -10.40
CA LEU A 460 -7.95 1.06 -9.82
C LEU A 460 -6.85 1.01 -10.89
N VAL A 461 -6.99 0.16 -11.90
CA VAL A 461 -6.05 0.09 -13.02
C VAL A 461 -6.08 1.37 -13.85
N HIS A 462 -7.28 1.88 -14.22
CA HIS A 462 -7.41 3.12 -14.97
C HIS A 462 -6.87 4.33 -14.21
N SER A 463 -7.17 4.40 -12.90
CA SER A 463 -6.61 5.41 -12.00
C SER A 463 -5.08 5.37 -11.97
N PHE A 464 -4.50 4.17 -11.87
CA PHE A 464 -3.04 3.99 -11.91
C PHE A 464 -2.44 4.41 -13.26
N VAL A 465 -3.06 4.03 -14.39
CA VAL A 465 -2.59 4.42 -15.73
C VAL A 465 -2.62 5.95 -15.89
N LYS A 466 -3.68 6.61 -15.44
CA LYS A 466 -3.74 8.07 -15.45
C LYS A 466 -2.65 8.69 -14.58
N LEU A 467 -2.45 8.16 -13.37
CA LEU A 467 -1.40 8.62 -12.46
C LEU A 467 0.00 8.46 -13.05
N ALA A 468 0.28 7.31 -13.67
CA ALA A 468 1.58 7.01 -14.28
C ALA A 468 1.90 7.91 -15.50
N ASN A 469 0.88 8.46 -16.15
CA ASN A 469 1.01 9.36 -17.31
C ASN A 469 0.97 10.86 -16.94
N VAL A 470 0.94 11.19 -15.65
CA VAL A 470 0.99 12.59 -15.20
C VAL A 470 2.36 13.18 -15.51
N ASP A 471 2.38 14.37 -16.12
CA ASP A 471 3.61 15.16 -16.31
C ASP A 471 4.14 15.62 -14.94
N PRO A 472 5.35 15.20 -14.54
CA PRO A 472 5.93 15.61 -13.27
C PRO A 472 6.42 17.07 -13.24
N GLY A 473 6.48 17.77 -14.40
CA GLY A 473 7.01 19.12 -14.55
C GLY A 473 8.53 19.18 -14.78
N TYR A 474 9.19 18.03 -14.97
CA TYR A 474 10.61 17.89 -15.30
C TYR A 474 10.84 16.68 -16.19
N ASP A 475 11.99 16.64 -16.87
CA ASP A 475 12.35 15.49 -17.73
C ASP A 475 13.18 14.47 -16.93
N ALA A 476 12.54 13.35 -16.59
CA ALA A 476 13.19 12.27 -15.84
C ALA A 476 14.12 11.37 -16.69
N ARG A 477 14.10 11.51 -18.03
CA ARG A 477 14.90 10.69 -18.95
C ARG A 477 16.36 11.12 -18.93
N HIS A 478 17.25 10.16 -19.09
CA HIS A 478 18.71 10.42 -19.17
C HIS A 478 19.26 11.22 -17.99
N LEU A 479 18.70 11.00 -16.79
CA LEU A 479 19.06 11.73 -15.59
C LEU A 479 19.53 10.76 -14.51
N LEU A 480 20.82 10.79 -14.18
CA LEU A 480 21.43 10.11 -13.05
C LEU A 480 21.21 10.95 -11.80
N THR A 481 20.81 10.30 -10.70
CA THR A 481 20.68 10.93 -9.39
C THR A 481 21.41 10.15 -8.32
N PHE A 482 21.99 10.86 -7.36
CA PHE A 482 22.62 10.28 -6.17
C PHE A 482 22.73 11.33 -5.06
N THR A 483 22.98 10.90 -3.84
CA THR A 483 23.39 11.79 -2.75
C THR A 483 24.89 11.69 -2.53
N LEU A 484 25.52 12.82 -2.23
CA LEU A 484 26.92 12.87 -1.88
C LEU A 484 27.05 12.92 -0.35
N ARG A 485 27.69 11.91 0.22
CA ARG A 485 28.04 11.88 1.66
C ARG A 485 29.54 11.93 1.83
N SER A 486 30.01 12.82 2.67
CA SER A 486 31.42 12.95 3.05
C SER A 486 31.56 12.77 4.55
N ALA A 487 32.65 12.13 4.98
CA ALA A 487 33.03 12.04 6.40
C ALA A 487 33.60 13.35 6.94
N SER A 488 33.93 14.31 6.05
CA SER A 488 34.44 15.62 6.45
C SER A 488 33.36 16.42 7.17
N PRO A 489 33.67 17.05 8.33
CA PRO A 489 32.69 17.81 9.08
C PRO A 489 32.19 19.00 8.23
N ALA A 490 30.87 19.09 8.08
CA ALA A 490 30.20 20.11 7.32
C ALA A 490 30.62 20.14 5.82
N GLY A 491 29.92 19.35 5.00
CA GLY A 491 30.00 19.46 3.57
C GLY A 491 29.96 20.92 3.13
N SER A 492 31.11 21.45 2.73
CA SER A 492 31.17 22.84 2.31
C SER A 492 30.43 22.95 0.99
N ILE A 493 29.65 23.99 0.81
CA ILE A 493 29.04 24.34 -0.47
C ILE A 493 30.05 24.30 -1.60
N ARG A 494 31.32 24.63 -1.28
CA ARG A 494 32.46 24.55 -2.22
C ARG A 494 32.66 23.11 -2.73
N LEU A 495 32.70 22.12 -1.84
CA LEU A 495 32.81 20.69 -2.23
C LEU A 495 31.70 20.30 -3.22
N TYR A 496 30.46 20.66 -2.94
CA TYR A 496 29.32 20.31 -3.82
C TYR A 496 29.42 21.02 -5.16
N GLN A 497 29.93 22.26 -5.19
CA GLN A 497 30.14 23.00 -6.41
C GLN A 497 31.31 22.43 -7.24
N GLU A 498 32.43 22.12 -6.63
CA GLU A 498 33.59 21.48 -7.27
C GLU A 498 33.19 20.12 -7.86
N VAL A 499 32.40 19.32 -7.14
CA VAL A 499 31.87 18.04 -7.64
C VAL A 499 30.94 18.27 -8.84
N ALA A 500 30.05 19.26 -8.79
CA ALA A 500 29.15 19.55 -9.90
C ALA A 500 29.93 20.01 -11.15
N ASP A 501 30.95 20.84 -10.95
CA ASP A 501 31.84 21.34 -12.03
C ASP A 501 32.61 20.17 -12.64
N ARG A 502 33.17 19.29 -11.83
CA ARG A 502 33.92 18.12 -12.30
C ARG A 502 33.03 17.13 -13.06
N LEU A 503 31.78 16.93 -12.58
CA LEU A 503 30.80 16.10 -13.27
C LEU A 503 30.41 16.69 -14.63
N ARG A 504 30.24 18.01 -14.73
CA ARG A 504 29.97 18.70 -16.02
C ARG A 504 31.09 18.57 -17.03
N ALA A 505 32.31 18.44 -16.55
CA ALA A 505 33.51 18.27 -17.43
C ALA A 505 33.62 16.82 -17.99
N LEU A 506 32.85 15.86 -17.51
CA LEU A 506 32.85 14.49 -18.02
C LEU A 506 32.27 14.42 -19.45
N PRO A 507 32.88 13.65 -20.37
CA PRO A 507 32.33 13.47 -21.71
C PRO A 507 30.89 12.90 -21.68
N GLY A 508 29.97 13.50 -22.46
CA GLY A 508 28.57 13.09 -22.54
C GLY A 508 27.67 13.60 -21.40
N VAL A 509 28.20 14.38 -20.47
CA VAL A 509 27.39 15.09 -19.48
C VAL A 509 26.93 16.43 -20.03
N LYS A 510 25.62 16.67 -20.09
CA LYS A 510 25.02 17.91 -20.61
C LYS A 510 24.84 18.97 -19.53
N ALA A 511 24.50 18.56 -18.34
CA ALA A 511 24.32 19.44 -17.19
C ALA A 511 24.44 18.64 -15.89
N ALA A 512 25.01 19.27 -14.86
CA ALA A 512 25.06 18.69 -13.51
C ALA A 512 24.72 19.79 -12.51
N GLY A 513 23.79 19.49 -11.63
CA GLY A 513 23.37 20.39 -10.55
C GLY A 513 23.02 19.59 -9.29
N TYR A 514 22.83 20.31 -8.19
CA TYR A 514 22.44 19.67 -6.92
C TYR A 514 21.37 20.48 -6.22
N ALA A 515 20.61 19.79 -5.37
CA ALA A 515 19.55 20.36 -4.56
C ALA A 515 19.53 19.72 -3.17
N GLU A 516 18.97 20.43 -2.21
CA GLU A 516 18.70 19.89 -0.87
C GLU A 516 17.87 18.60 -0.93
N LEU A 517 16.86 18.58 -1.78
CA LEU A 517 15.96 17.45 -2.00
C LEU A 517 15.54 17.35 -3.47
N LEU A 518 15.46 16.14 -3.98
CA LEU A 518 14.87 15.88 -5.30
C LEU A 518 13.34 15.92 -5.24
N PRO A 519 12.67 16.17 -6.39
CA PRO A 519 11.26 15.82 -6.53
C PRO A 519 11.03 14.33 -6.21
N MET A 520 9.83 14.00 -5.74
CA MET A 520 9.40 12.67 -5.26
C MET A 520 9.99 12.25 -3.91
N VAL A 521 10.97 12.97 -3.34
CA VAL A 521 11.39 12.76 -1.96
C VAL A 521 10.37 13.47 -1.05
N ARG A 522 9.57 12.70 -0.34
CA ARG A 522 8.40 13.17 0.44
C ARG A 522 8.78 13.89 1.75
N PHE A 523 9.71 14.81 1.68
CA PHE A 523 10.08 15.67 2.79
C PHE A 523 9.87 17.13 2.40
N ARG A 524 9.15 17.89 3.24
CA ARG A 524 8.87 19.31 3.01
C ARG A 524 9.88 20.16 3.74
N THR A 525 10.57 21.00 2.98
CA THR A 525 11.28 22.15 3.54
C THR A 525 10.45 23.38 3.25
N GLY A 526 10.08 24.11 4.26
CA GLY A 526 9.21 25.26 4.06
C GLY A 526 9.44 26.36 5.09
N GLY A 527 9.14 27.56 4.68
CA GLY A 527 9.21 28.73 5.51
C GLY A 527 8.27 29.83 5.03
N PRO A 528 8.02 30.86 5.83
CA PRO A 528 7.28 32.00 5.37
C PRO A 528 8.07 32.78 4.30
N LEU A 529 7.32 33.29 3.34
CA LEU A 529 7.76 34.23 2.33
C LEU A 529 6.91 35.50 2.52
N ALA A 530 7.51 36.65 2.42
CA ALA A 530 6.80 37.93 2.51
C ALA A 530 7.28 38.89 1.41
N PRO A 531 6.44 39.78 0.90
CA PRO A 531 6.87 40.88 0.06
C PRO A 531 7.89 41.78 0.83
N ALA A 532 8.96 42.19 0.18
CA ALA A 532 9.93 43.09 0.79
C ALA A 532 9.40 44.54 0.92
N ARG A 533 8.35 44.89 0.18
CA ARG A 533 7.68 46.19 0.23
C ARG A 533 6.20 46.00 0.56
N PRO A 534 5.56 46.97 1.21
CA PRO A 534 4.10 46.94 1.42
C PRO A 534 3.37 46.77 0.09
N MET A 535 2.44 45.84 0.05
CA MET A 535 1.60 45.59 -1.13
C MET A 535 0.34 46.46 -1.07
N PRO A 536 -0.25 46.80 -2.23
CA PRO A 536 -1.51 47.54 -2.30
C PRO A 536 -2.62 46.85 -1.49
N ALA A 537 -3.56 47.68 -0.98
CA ALA A 537 -4.73 47.16 -0.28
C ALA A 537 -5.52 46.18 -1.19
N GLY A 538 -5.95 45.05 -0.62
CA GLY A 538 -6.64 44.00 -1.37
C GLY A 538 -5.74 42.91 -2.00
N THR A 539 -4.40 43.05 -1.88
CA THR A 539 -3.49 41.96 -2.32
C THR A 539 -3.65 40.75 -1.39
N PRO A 540 -3.82 39.55 -1.90
CA PRO A 540 -3.92 38.33 -1.10
C PRO A 540 -2.68 38.13 -0.21
N PRO A 541 -2.84 37.58 1.00
CA PRO A 541 -1.69 37.20 1.82
C PRO A 541 -0.87 36.09 1.15
N PRO A 542 0.42 35.99 1.50
CA PRO A 542 1.22 34.86 1.01
C PRO A 542 0.56 33.54 1.36
N PRO A 543 0.46 32.59 0.42
CA PRO A 543 -0.06 31.27 0.72
C PRO A 543 0.85 30.57 1.76
N ALA A 544 0.25 29.78 2.64
CA ALA A 544 0.99 29.01 3.65
C ALA A 544 0.54 27.55 3.61
N PRO A 545 1.49 26.63 3.64
CA PRO A 545 2.94 26.80 3.63
C PRO A 545 3.51 26.95 2.22
N ILE A 546 4.62 27.65 2.08
CA ILE A 546 5.39 27.72 0.84
C ILE A 546 6.53 26.69 0.94
N ASP A 547 6.69 25.87 -0.09
CA ASP A 547 7.78 24.91 -0.21
C ASP A 547 9.05 25.66 -0.68
N MET A 548 10.12 25.55 0.10
CA MET A 548 11.38 26.21 -0.22
C MET A 548 12.39 25.14 -0.63
N ARG A 549 12.95 25.28 -1.81
CA ARG A 549 13.98 24.40 -2.35
C ARG A 549 15.28 25.14 -2.53
N THR A 550 16.32 24.63 -1.88
CA THR A 550 17.67 25.15 -2.06
C THR A 550 18.33 24.35 -3.17
N VAL A 551 18.73 25.03 -4.25
CA VAL A 551 19.22 24.42 -5.49
C VAL A 551 20.48 25.12 -6.01
N SER A 552 21.37 24.41 -6.70
CA SER A 552 22.43 25.05 -7.48
C SER A 552 21.84 25.77 -8.70
N HIS A 553 22.57 26.72 -9.25
CA HIS A 553 22.13 27.49 -10.43
C HIS A 553 21.82 26.59 -11.64
N ASP A 554 22.51 25.48 -11.80
CA ASP A 554 22.34 24.53 -12.91
C ASP A 554 21.28 23.45 -12.65
N PHE A 555 20.74 23.38 -11.45
CA PHE A 555 19.77 22.32 -11.11
C PHE A 555 18.53 22.35 -11.99
N VAL A 556 17.99 23.54 -12.29
CA VAL A 556 16.80 23.71 -13.14
C VAL A 556 17.06 23.16 -14.54
N SER A 557 18.23 23.47 -15.13
CA SER A 557 18.65 22.95 -16.44
C SER A 557 18.93 21.45 -16.41
N ALA A 558 19.62 20.96 -15.37
CA ALA A 558 19.89 19.53 -15.20
C ALA A 558 18.60 18.71 -15.10
N MET A 559 17.62 19.19 -14.34
CA MET A 559 16.28 18.55 -14.23
C MET A 559 15.42 18.74 -15.50
N GLY A 560 15.80 19.62 -16.43
CA GLY A 560 14.98 19.93 -17.61
C GLY A 560 13.64 20.62 -17.24
N MET A 561 13.66 21.41 -16.16
CA MET A 561 12.49 22.21 -15.75
C MET A 561 12.32 23.40 -16.70
N ARG A 562 11.09 23.69 -17.10
CA ARG A 562 10.79 24.76 -18.04
C ARG A 562 10.64 26.09 -17.32
N ILE A 563 11.41 27.11 -17.76
CA ILE A 563 11.17 28.51 -17.37
C ILE A 563 10.01 29.05 -18.22
N VAL A 564 9.00 29.55 -17.57
CA VAL A 564 7.78 30.11 -18.21
C VAL A 564 7.96 31.60 -18.50
N ALA A 565 8.59 32.33 -17.57
CA ALA A 565 8.88 33.75 -17.71
C ALA A 565 10.20 34.12 -17.01
N GLY A 566 10.90 35.14 -17.49
CA GLY A 566 12.17 35.57 -16.93
C GLY A 566 13.34 34.67 -17.31
N ARG A 567 14.26 34.42 -16.37
CA ARG A 567 15.46 33.63 -16.54
C ARG A 567 15.72 32.66 -15.39
N SER A 568 16.59 31.67 -15.59
CA SER A 568 17.11 30.80 -14.53
C SER A 568 18.06 31.53 -13.59
N LEU A 569 18.36 30.88 -12.45
CA LEU A 569 19.46 31.30 -11.57
C LEU A 569 20.78 31.28 -12.34
N ARG A 570 21.69 32.19 -12.01
CA ARG A 570 23.06 32.27 -12.58
C ARG A 570 24.07 32.18 -11.46
N GLU A 571 25.25 31.73 -11.79
CA GLU A 571 26.38 31.87 -10.92
C GLU A 571 26.65 33.39 -10.70
N GLY A 572 26.81 33.79 -9.46
CA GLY A 572 26.95 35.22 -9.12
C GLY A 572 25.66 35.95 -8.75
N ASP A 573 24.48 35.33 -8.80
CA ASP A 573 23.20 35.93 -8.40
C ASP A 573 22.79 35.53 -6.94
N PRO A 574 23.47 35.99 -5.89
CA PRO A 574 23.23 35.48 -4.54
C PRO A 574 21.86 35.84 -3.96
N ARG A 575 21.16 36.81 -4.52
CA ARG A 575 19.86 37.28 -4.06
C ARG A 575 18.76 37.11 -5.11
N ALA A 576 18.90 36.14 -5.96
CA ALA A 576 17.87 35.74 -6.93
C ALA A 576 17.09 34.54 -6.44
N VAL A 577 15.79 34.55 -6.71
CA VAL A 577 14.91 33.40 -6.49
C VAL A 577 14.07 33.11 -7.73
N LEU A 578 13.70 31.85 -7.89
CA LEU A 578 12.65 31.45 -8.82
C LEU A 578 11.41 31.09 -8.04
N MET A 579 10.25 31.29 -8.62
CA MET A 579 8.98 30.81 -8.09
C MET A 579 8.25 29.94 -9.12
N ASN A 580 7.34 29.08 -8.66
CA ASN A 580 6.54 28.29 -9.59
C ASN A 580 5.26 29.04 -9.99
N GLU A 581 4.57 28.53 -11.04
CA GLU A 581 3.31 29.11 -11.53
C GLU A 581 2.21 29.12 -10.46
N THR A 582 2.15 28.10 -9.59
CA THR A 582 1.17 28.04 -8.50
C THR A 582 1.36 29.16 -7.49
N LEU A 583 2.60 29.51 -7.16
CA LEU A 583 2.89 30.64 -6.27
C LEU A 583 2.59 32.00 -6.96
N GLU A 584 2.92 32.12 -8.25
CA GLU A 584 2.58 33.34 -9.03
C GLU A 584 1.08 33.54 -9.09
N ARG A 585 0.32 32.49 -9.42
CA ARG A 585 -1.16 32.52 -9.48
C ARG A 585 -1.85 32.89 -8.16
N SER A 586 -1.16 32.75 -7.03
CA SER A 586 -1.70 33.18 -5.72
C SER A 586 -1.89 34.70 -5.62
N GLY A 587 -1.22 35.46 -6.48
CA GLY A 587 -1.36 36.94 -6.56
C GLY A 587 -0.77 37.71 -5.38
N PHE A 588 -0.06 37.04 -4.43
CA PHE A 588 0.45 37.70 -3.21
C PHE A 588 1.52 38.79 -3.49
N LEU A 589 2.14 38.75 -4.68
CA LEU A 589 3.04 39.81 -5.17
C LEU A 589 2.38 40.76 -6.19
N GLY A 590 1.07 40.73 -6.29
CA GLY A 590 0.31 41.49 -7.30
C GLY A 590 0.32 40.83 -8.69
N PRO A 591 -0.02 41.57 -9.74
CA PRO A 591 -0.25 41.02 -11.08
C PRO A 591 1.04 40.64 -11.84
N ARG A 592 2.18 41.09 -11.38
CA ARG A 592 3.51 40.75 -11.96
C ARG A 592 4.48 40.44 -10.82
N ALA A 593 4.77 39.16 -10.62
CA ALA A 593 5.72 38.74 -9.61
C ALA A 593 7.19 38.91 -10.04
N LEU A 594 7.45 38.86 -11.36
CA LEU A 594 8.80 39.00 -11.92
C LEU A 594 9.41 40.37 -11.61
N GLY A 595 10.64 40.42 -11.09
CA GLY A 595 11.32 41.65 -10.67
C GLY A 595 10.91 42.16 -9.28
N GLN A 596 9.90 41.55 -8.63
CA GLN A 596 9.54 41.90 -7.27
C GLN A 596 10.54 41.37 -6.24
N GLN A 597 10.66 42.08 -5.12
CA GLN A 597 11.52 41.64 -4.02
C GLN A 597 10.73 40.95 -2.91
N VAL A 598 11.27 39.83 -2.45
CA VAL A 598 10.67 39.02 -1.37
C VAL A 598 11.67 38.78 -0.24
N LEU A 599 11.14 38.68 0.97
CA LEU A 599 11.87 38.25 2.16
C LEU A 599 11.68 36.74 2.34
N VAL A 600 12.79 36.03 2.39
CA VAL A 600 12.82 34.57 2.57
C VAL A 600 13.19 34.25 4.00
N ALA A 601 12.37 33.51 4.71
CA ALA A 601 12.59 33.18 6.12
C ALA A 601 13.97 32.56 6.37
N GLY A 602 14.60 33.00 7.46
CA GLY A 602 15.93 32.52 7.88
C GLY A 602 17.08 32.97 6.99
N ARG A 603 16.86 33.93 6.07
CA ARG A 603 17.88 34.46 5.16
C ARG A 603 17.93 35.98 5.20
N PRO A 604 19.12 36.59 5.28
CA PRO A 604 19.23 38.02 5.41
C PRO A 604 18.96 38.75 4.09
N GLY A 605 18.16 39.81 4.16
CA GLY A 605 17.89 40.78 3.08
C GLY A 605 16.86 40.30 2.04
N PRO A 606 16.46 41.23 1.14
CA PRO A 606 15.52 40.93 0.09
C PRO A 606 16.15 40.10 -1.05
N PHE A 607 15.31 39.27 -1.70
CA PHE A 607 15.62 38.46 -2.88
C PHE A 607 14.75 38.93 -4.03
N GLU A 608 15.31 39.01 -5.23
CA GLU A 608 14.58 39.36 -6.44
C GLU A 608 14.03 38.08 -7.12
N VAL A 609 12.78 38.14 -7.54
CA VAL A 609 12.16 37.10 -8.37
C VAL A 609 12.64 37.26 -9.81
N VAL A 610 13.58 36.46 -10.25
CA VAL A 610 14.21 36.56 -11.59
C VAL A 610 13.56 35.67 -12.63
N GLY A 611 12.74 34.70 -12.22
CA GLY A 611 12.04 33.83 -13.16
C GLY A 611 10.92 33.02 -12.54
N ILE A 612 10.02 32.60 -13.42
CA ILE A 612 8.88 31.73 -13.12
C ILE A 612 9.14 30.36 -13.76
N VAL A 613 9.10 29.31 -12.93
CA VAL A 613 9.29 27.91 -13.34
C VAL A 613 7.92 27.25 -13.44
N ARG A 614 7.74 26.38 -14.43
CA ARG A 614 6.56 25.52 -14.53
C ARG A 614 6.38 24.72 -13.24
N ASP A 615 5.13 24.46 -12.88
CA ASP A 615 4.81 23.66 -11.70
C ASP A 615 5.45 22.28 -11.71
N VAL A 616 6.04 21.89 -10.59
CA VAL A 616 6.70 20.60 -10.38
C VAL A 616 5.97 19.80 -9.29
N ARG A 617 5.71 18.53 -9.55
CA ARG A 617 5.09 17.64 -8.56
C ARG A 617 6.15 17.09 -7.61
N GLN A 618 6.32 17.76 -6.48
CA GLN A 618 7.40 17.46 -5.53
C GLN A 618 7.13 16.23 -4.66
N TYR A 619 5.89 16.02 -4.23
CA TYR A 619 5.56 15.05 -3.18
C TYR A 619 4.94 13.75 -3.68
N GLY A 620 4.63 13.68 -4.95
CA GLY A 620 4.02 12.57 -5.63
C GLY A 620 3.23 13.03 -6.84
N LEU A 621 3.07 12.17 -7.82
CA LEU A 621 2.30 12.48 -9.02
C LEU A 621 0.79 12.60 -8.72
N ASP A 622 0.35 12.01 -7.62
CA ASP A 622 -1.02 12.07 -7.09
C ASP A 622 -1.38 13.41 -6.43
N GLN A 623 -0.38 14.29 -6.19
CA GLN A 623 -0.58 15.55 -5.49
C GLN A 623 -0.50 16.75 -6.45
N ASN A 624 -1.30 17.77 -6.16
CA ASN A 624 -1.20 19.02 -6.89
C ASN A 624 0.11 19.73 -6.52
N PRO A 625 0.68 20.53 -7.45
CA PRO A 625 1.83 21.34 -7.15
C PRO A 625 1.54 22.34 -6.03
N ASP A 626 2.43 22.41 -5.06
CA ASP A 626 2.37 23.41 -4.00
C ASP A 626 2.99 24.74 -4.46
N PRO A 627 2.68 25.85 -3.79
CA PRO A 627 3.44 27.10 -3.93
C PRO A 627 4.92 26.88 -3.58
N GLN A 628 5.84 27.15 -4.52
CA GLN A 628 7.27 26.83 -4.38
C GLN A 628 8.16 28.02 -4.69
N VAL A 629 9.29 28.08 -3.96
CA VAL A 629 10.41 29.01 -4.20
C VAL A 629 11.70 28.21 -4.29
N PHE A 630 12.49 28.49 -5.32
CA PHE A 630 13.83 27.94 -5.49
C PHE A 630 14.86 29.02 -5.15
N VAL A 631 15.76 28.71 -4.24
CA VAL A 631 16.75 29.63 -3.70
C VAL A 631 18.13 29.05 -3.94
N ASP A 632 19.11 29.92 -4.21
CA ASP A 632 20.48 29.50 -4.50
C ASP A 632 21.09 28.69 -3.33
N ALA A 633 21.85 27.65 -3.67
CA ALA A 633 22.48 26.74 -2.74
C ALA A 633 23.48 27.38 -1.78
N ARG A 634 24.03 28.54 -2.11
CA ARG A 634 24.89 29.32 -1.21
C ARG A 634 24.21 29.72 0.09
N HIS A 635 22.88 29.62 0.13
CA HIS A 635 22.07 29.86 1.31
C HIS A 635 21.68 28.59 2.08
N LEU A 636 22.30 27.44 1.79
CA LEU A 636 22.13 26.24 2.58
C LEU A 636 22.60 26.47 4.03
N PRO A 637 21.77 26.19 5.03
CA PRO A 637 22.21 26.24 6.42
C PRO A 637 23.37 25.29 6.65
N PRO A 638 24.37 25.65 7.46
CA PRO A 638 25.42 24.73 7.87
C PRO A 638 24.82 23.49 8.54
N GLY A 639 25.31 22.29 8.19
CA GLY A 639 24.83 21.02 8.76
C GLY A 639 23.55 20.48 8.14
N ASN A 640 23.14 20.95 6.99
CA ASN A 640 22.06 20.35 6.20
C ASN A 640 22.48 18.95 5.71
N PRO A 641 21.52 18.01 5.54
CA PRO A 641 21.81 16.69 5.00
C PRO A 641 22.44 16.78 3.61
N ALA A 642 23.19 15.74 3.26
CA ALA A 642 23.86 15.61 1.99
C ALA A 642 22.93 15.93 0.81
N PRO A 643 23.35 16.82 -0.12
CA PRO A 643 22.53 17.21 -1.26
C PRO A 643 22.38 16.07 -2.24
N TYR A 644 21.27 16.11 -2.95
CA TYR A 644 21.01 15.24 -4.09
C TYR A 644 21.61 15.87 -5.35
N PHE A 645 22.42 15.12 -6.08
CA PHE A 645 22.91 15.48 -7.39
C PHE A 645 21.97 14.99 -8.48
N ALA A 646 21.83 15.79 -9.51
CA ALA A 646 21.10 15.49 -10.74
C ALA A 646 22.05 15.72 -11.91
N VAL A 647 22.41 14.67 -12.66
CA VAL A 647 23.37 14.70 -13.74
C VAL A 647 22.69 14.23 -15.02
N ARG A 648 22.50 15.14 -15.96
CA ARG A 648 21.91 14.85 -17.26
C ARG A 648 23.00 14.41 -18.23
N VAL A 649 22.79 13.25 -18.83
CA VAL A 649 23.78 12.59 -19.67
C VAL A 649 23.19 12.20 -21.02
N ASP A 650 24.08 11.93 -21.98
CA ASP A 650 23.74 11.26 -23.23
C ASP A 650 23.76 9.73 -23.02
N GLY A 651 22.67 9.06 -23.42
CA GLY A 651 22.58 7.60 -23.32
C GLY A 651 22.08 7.10 -21.96
N ASP A 652 22.60 5.95 -21.53
CA ASP A 652 22.18 5.31 -20.26
C ASP A 652 22.82 5.99 -19.06
N PRO A 653 22.05 6.58 -18.14
CA PRO A 653 22.60 7.23 -16.95
C PRO A 653 23.43 6.30 -16.06
N MET A 654 23.07 5.00 -16.01
CA MET A 654 23.76 4.06 -15.13
C MET A 654 25.21 3.77 -15.58
N SER A 655 25.53 3.95 -16.85
CA SER A 655 26.90 3.79 -17.36
C SER A 655 27.89 4.84 -16.85
N TYR A 656 27.40 5.99 -16.37
CA TYR A 656 28.21 7.09 -15.84
C TYR A 656 28.60 6.96 -14.35
N ILE A 657 28.10 5.92 -13.65
CA ILE A 657 28.33 5.76 -12.19
C ILE A 657 29.82 5.63 -11.87
N ALA A 658 30.56 4.84 -12.64
CA ALA A 658 31.98 4.62 -12.40
C ALA A 658 32.78 5.94 -12.55
N SER A 659 32.53 6.67 -13.62
CA SER A 659 33.16 7.99 -13.88
C SER A 659 32.73 9.03 -12.81
N ALA A 660 31.48 9.02 -12.37
CA ALA A 660 31.03 9.92 -11.33
C ALA A 660 31.70 9.60 -9.96
N ARG A 661 31.88 8.31 -9.64
CA ARG A 661 32.62 7.91 -8.42
C ARG A 661 34.06 8.35 -8.43
N GLU A 662 34.74 8.21 -9.59
CA GLU A 662 36.13 8.62 -9.74
C GLU A 662 36.27 10.14 -9.62
N ALA A 663 35.38 10.89 -10.30
CA ALA A 663 35.33 12.33 -10.22
C ALA A 663 35.13 12.85 -8.78
N VAL A 664 34.32 12.18 -8.01
CA VAL A 664 34.11 12.51 -6.58
C VAL A 664 35.30 12.14 -5.75
N ARG A 665 35.91 10.96 -5.96
CA ARG A 665 37.09 10.50 -5.20
C ARG A 665 38.34 11.37 -5.42
N GLU A 666 38.49 11.93 -6.61
CA GLU A 666 39.58 12.89 -6.93
C GLU A 666 39.49 14.15 -6.06
N ILE A 667 38.25 14.57 -5.66
CA ILE A 667 38.03 15.77 -4.88
C ILE A 667 38.04 15.45 -3.36
N ASP A 668 37.36 14.36 -2.97
CA ASP A 668 37.25 13.91 -1.58
C ASP A 668 37.25 12.38 -1.52
N SER A 669 38.39 11.81 -1.10
CA SER A 669 38.57 10.37 -0.96
C SER A 669 37.65 9.73 0.10
N SER A 670 37.13 10.53 1.03
CA SER A 670 36.19 10.09 2.06
C SER A 670 34.71 10.12 1.62
N ALA A 671 34.44 10.76 0.48
CA ALA A 671 33.08 10.93 -0.02
C ALA A 671 32.59 9.68 -0.76
N ALA A 672 31.34 9.36 -0.57
CA ALA A 672 30.66 8.25 -1.22
C ALA A 672 29.37 8.70 -1.92
N LEU A 673 29.11 8.09 -3.08
CA LEU A 673 27.84 8.22 -3.77
C LEU A 673 26.83 7.27 -3.13
N ASP A 674 25.72 7.83 -2.69
CA ASP A 674 24.63 7.12 -2.04
C ASP A 674 23.32 7.29 -2.83
N ASN A 675 22.35 6.37 -2.64
CA ASN A 675 21.05 6.44 -3.28
C ASN A 675 21.11 6.55 -4.82
N VAL A 676 22.11 5.91 -5.42
CA VAL A 676 22.33 5.99 -6.87
C VAL A 676 21.16 5.36 -7.62
N ALA A 677 20.53 6.15 -8.48
CA ALA A 677 19.38 5.73 -9.29
C ALA A 677 19.20 6.65 -10.51
N THR A 678 18.46 6.19 -11.51
CA THR A 678 17.93 7.11 -12.51
C THR A 678 16.71 7.85 -11.95
N MET A 679 16.45 9.07 -12.42
CA MET A 679 15.26 9.81 -12.01
C MET A 679 13.96 9.08 -12.40
N GLN A 680 13.96 8.30 -13.48
CA GLN A 680 12.86 7.42 -13.84
C GLN A 680 12.61 6.35 -12.76
N GLN A 681 13.68 5.76 -12.19
CA GLN A 681 13.56 4.83 -11.07
C GLN A 681 12.97 5.51 -9.82
N VAL A 682 13.39 6.75 -9.53
CA VAL A 682 12.83 7.53 -8.41
C VAL A 682 11.33 7.78 -8.60
N VAL A 683 10.91 8.19 -9.80
CA VAL A 683 9.49 8.37 -10.14
C VAL A 683 8.72 7.05 -10.03
N SER A 684 9.26 5.98 -10.64
CA SER A 684 8.65 4.63 -10.60
C SER A 684 8.51 4.11 -9.16
N ASN A 685 9.52 4.38 -8.32
CA ASN A 685 9.50 4.03 -6.91
C ASN A 685 8.39 4.79 -6.16
N GLY A 686 8.16 6.05 -6.48
CA GLY A 686 7.04 6.83 -5.94
C GLY A 686 5.67 6.25 -6.27
N LEU A 687 5.57 5.51 -7.38
CA LEU A 687 4.35 4.82 -7.84
C LEU A 687 4.22 3.38 -7.34
N SER A 688 5.18 2.84 -6.57
CA SER A 688 5.21 1.41 -6.16
C SER A 688 3.93 0.98 -5.46
N ARG A 689 3.44 1.79 -4.54
CA ARG A 689 2.21 1.49 -3.77
C ARG A 689 0.96 1.46 -4.66
N PRO A 690 0.60 2.51 -5.43
CA PRO A 690 -0.52 2.47 -6.36
C PRO A 690 -0.40 1.32 -7.37
N ARG A 691 0.81 1.06 -7.90
CA ARG A 691 1.08 -0.02 -8.83
C ARG A 691 0.77 -1.39 -8.25
N LEU A 692 1.26 -1.67 -7.02
CA LEU A 692 1.02 -2.95 -6.37
C LEU A 692 -0.48 -3.21 -6.16
N PHE A 693 -1.22 -2.21 -5.68
CA PHE A 693 -2.66 -2.34 -5.46
C PHE A 693 -3.44 -2.51 -6.78
N ALA A 694 -3.05 -1.79 -7.84
CA ALA A 694 -3.66 -1.95 -9.17
C ALA A 694 -3.41 -3.36 -9.73
N VAL A 695 -2.20 -3.90 -9.58
CA VAL A 695 -1.86 -5.28 -10.02
C VAL A 695 -2.66 -6.32 -9.24
N LEU A 696 -2.76 -6.19 -7.91
CA LEU A 696 -3.54 -7.11 -7.08
C LEU A 696 -5.03 -7.05 -7.41
N ALA A 697 -5.58 -5.85 -7.57
CA ALA A 697 -6.98 -5.67 -7.94
C ALA A 697 -7.29 -6.24 -9.33
N ALA A 698 -6.39 -6.05 -10.31
CA ALA A 698 -6.50 -6.67 -11.63
C ALA A 698 -6.47 -8.19 -11.56
N ALA A 699 -5.56 -8.76 -10.76
CA ALA A 699 -5.46 -10.21 -10.57
C ALA A 699 -6.75 -10.80 -9.98
N PHE A 700 -7.33 -10.16 -8.96
CA PHE A 700 -8.60 -10.60 -8.37
C PHE A 700 -9.78 -10.41 -9.32
N ALA A 701 -9.81 -9.31 -10.07
CA ALA A 701 -10.83 -9.09 -11.09
C ALA A 701 -10.79 -10.15 -12.19
N ILE A 702 -9.60 -10.49 -12.69
CA ILE A 702 -9.40 -11.55 -13.69
C ILE A 702 -9.80 -12.92 -13.12
N ALA A 703 -9.40 -13.24 -11.89
CA ALA A 703 -9.80 -14.46 -11.21
C ALA A 703 -11.32 -14.55 -11.05
N GLY A 704 -11.96 -13.46 -10.65
CA GLY A 704 -13.42 -13.35 -10.57
C GLY A 704 -14.13 -13.58 -11.90
N ALA A 705 -13.63 -12.95 -12.96
CA ALA A 705 -14.15 -13.16 -14.34
C ALA A 705 -13.99 -14.61 -14.80
N PHE A 706 -12.84 -15.22 -14.51
CA PHE A 706 -12.59 -16.62 -14.84
C PHE A 706 -13.53 -17.56 -14.08
N LEU A 707 -13.70 -17.35 -12.78
CA LEU A 707 -14.66 -18.12 -11.99
C LEU A 707 -16.11 -17.91 -12.49
N ALA A 708 -16.47 -16.68 -12.85
CA ALA A 708 -17.78 -16.41 -13.44
C ALA A 708 -17.98 -17.13 -14.77
N ALA A 709 -16.96 -17.17 -15.61
CA ALA A 709 -17.00 -17.92 -16.87
C ALA A 709 -17.20 -19.42 -16.66
N ILE A 710 -16.51 -20.02 -15.68
CA ILE A 710 -16.70 -21.44 -15.27
C ILE A 710 -18.14 -21.69 -14.85
N GLY A 711 -18.74 -20.81 -14.06
CA GLY A 711 -20.13 -20.96 -13.62
C GLY A 711 -21.15 -20.83 -14.75
N VAL A 712 -20.98 -19.85 -15.63
CA VAL A 712 -21.80 -19.68 -16.84
C VAL A 712 -21.68 -20.91 -17.74
N TYR A 713 -20.46 -21.40 -17.96
CA TYR A 713 -20.20 -22.63 -18.71
C TYR A 713 -20.92 -23.84 -18.07
N GLY A 714 -20.78 -24.02 -16.75
CA GLY A 714 -21.37 -25.16 -16.02
C GLY A 714 -22.90 -25.18 -16.12
N ILE A 715 -23.55 -24.03 -15.93
CA ILE A 715 -25.02 -23.90 -16.05
C ILE A 715 -25.46 -24.17 -17.48
N THR A 716 -24.77 -23.63 -18.47
CA THR A 716 -25.12 -23.81 -19.89
C THR A 716 -24.91 -25.25 -20.34
N ALA A 717 -23.78 -25.88 -19.97
CA ALA A 717 -23.47 -27.27 -20.29
C ALA A 717 -24.54 -28.23 -19.75
N TYR A 718 -24.97 -28.01 -18.51
CA TYR A 718 -26.02 -28.81 -17.88
C TYR A 718 -27.39 -28.59 -18.58
N ALA A 719 -27.74 -27.34 -18.90
CA ALA A 719 -28.99 -27.02 -19.59
C ALA A 719 -29.06 -27.67 -20.97
N VAL A 720 -27.92 -27.77 -21.66
CA VAL A 720 -27.81 -28.49 -22.95
C VAL A 720 -28.00 -29.98 -22.76
N THR A 721 -27.36 -30.59 -21.77
CA THR A 721 -27.41 -32.03 -21.51
C THR A 721 -28.83 -32.46 -21.12
N GLN A 722 -29.54 -31.71 -20.28
CA GLN A 722 -30.94 -32.03 -19.91
C GLN A 722 -31.93 -31.95 -21.06
N ARG A 723 -31.63 -31.18 -22.11
CA ARG A 723 -32.51 -30.99 -23.27
C ARG A 723 -32.04 -31.72 -24.49
N THR A 724 -31.02 -32.57 -24.38
CA THR A 724 -30.45 -33.27 -25.52
C THR A 724 -31.53 -34.04 -26.29
N ARG A 725 -32.47 -34.70 -25.61
CA ARG A 725 -33.61 -35.41 -26.22
C ARG A 725 -34.57 -34.42 -26.93
N GLU A 726 -34.98 -33.34 -26.32
CA GLU A 726 -35.85 -32.30 -26.93
C GLU A 726 -35.18 -31.70 -28.17
N LEU A 727 -33.86 -31.42 -28.07
CA LEU A 727 -33.08 -30.85 -29.18
C LEU A 727 -32.86 -31.88 -30.30
N ALA A 728 -32.64 -33.19 -29.95
CA ALA A 728 -32.51 -34.26 -30.94
C ALA A 728 -33.82 -34.45 -31.71
N ILE A 729 -34.99 -34.43 -31.04
CA ILE A 729 -36.32 -34.50 -31.70
C ILE A 729 -36.51 -33.32 -32.65
N ARG A 730 -36.18 -32.11 -32.25
CA ARG A 730 -36.30 -30.90 -33.08
C ARG A 730 -35.36 -30.95 -34.30
N LEU A 731 -34.15 -31.50 -34.13
CA LEU A 731 -33.22 -31.72 -35.22
C LEU A 731 -33.77 -32.77 -36.19
N ALA A 732 -34.34 -33.86 -35.70
CA ALA A 732 -34.97 -34.90 -36.51
C ALA A 732 -36.17 -34.39 -37.33
N ILE A 733 -36.92 -33.38 -36.84
CA ILE A 733 -38.04 -32.73 -37.49
C ILE A 733 -37.57 -31.63 -38.45
N GLY A 734 -36.23 -31.44 -38.62
CA GLY A 734 -35.69 -30.48 -39.62
C GLY A 734 -35.32 -29.07 -39.05
N ALA A 735 -35.26 -28.88 -37.72
CA ALA A 735 -34.79 -27.61 -37.21
C ALA A 735 -33.30 -27.36 -37.49
N ARG A 736 -32.96 -26.15 -37.95
CA ARG A 736 -31.58 -25.77 -38.25
C ARG A 736 -30.75 -25.77 -36.99
N PRO A 737 -29.54 -26.43 -36.94
CA PRO A 737 -28.67 -26.46 -35.76
C PRO A 737 -28.31 -25.08 -35.19
N ARG A 738 -28.15 -24.06 -36.07
CA ARG A 738 -27.88 -22.67 -35.70
C ARG A 738 -29.04 -22.03 -34.93
N ALA A 739 -30.28 -22.33 -35.26
CA ALA A 739 -31.45 -21.77 -34.57
C ALA A 739 -31.56 -22.31 -33.14
N LEU A 740 -31.27 -23.60 -32.94
CA LEU A 740 -31.24 -24.22 -31.63
C LEU A 740 -30.08 -23.71 -30.76
N LEU A 741 -28.93 -23.47 -31.37
CA LEU A 741 -27.78 -22.86 -30.71
C LEU A 741 -28.11 -21.45 -30.21
N VAL A 742 -28.69 -20.61 -31.07
CA VAL A 742 -29.11 -19.24 -30.69
C VAL A 742 -30.16 -19.27 -29.57
N LEU A 743 -31.12 -20.20 -29.60
CA LEU A 743 -32.11 -20.33 -28.52
C LEU A 743 -31.48 -20.69 -27.17
N ALA A 744 -30.51 -21.61 -27.18
CA ALA A 744 -29.78 -21.99 -25.95
C ALA A 744 -28.96 -20.84 -25.37
N ILE A 745 -28.26 -20.09 -26.23
CA ILE A 745 -27.40 -18.96 -25.82
C ILE A 745 -28.25 -17.78 -25.34
N ARG A 746 -29.31 -17.42 -26.06
CA ARG A 746 -30.15 -16.25 -25.77
C ARG A 746 -30.62 -16.20 -24.31
N ARG A 747 -31.00 -17.36 -23.76
CA ARG A 747 -31.50 -17.43 -22.37
C ARG A 747 -30.38 -17.21 -21.33
N SER A 748 -29.22 -17.83 -21.51
CA SER A 748 -28.08 -17.66 -20.59
C SER A 748 -27.55 -16.24 -20.67
N VAL A 749 -27.41 -15.67 -21.87
CA VAL A 749 -27.00 -14.29 -22.08
C VAL A 749 -27.99 -13.31 -21.46
N ALA A 750 -29.28 -13.52 -21.59
CA ALA A 750 -30.29 -12.64 -20.99
C ALA A 750 -30.14 -12.54 -19.46
N TRP A 751 -30.00 -13.68 -18.77
CA TRP A 751 -29.81 -13.66 -17.31
C TRP A 751 -28.45 -13.09 -16.90
N THR A 752 -27.38 -13.35 -17.67
CA THR A 752 -26.07 -12.73 -17.45
C THR A 752 -26.15 -11.21 -17.63
N THR A 753 -26.90 -10.73 -18.63
CA THR A 753 -27.12 -9.29 -18.87
C THR A 753 -27.90 -8.65 -17.71
N VAL A 754 -28.92 -9.32 -17.18
CA VAL A 754 -29.61 -8.85 -15.96
C VAL A 754 -28.61 -8.74 -14.79
N GLY A 755 -27.78 -9.78 -14.61
CA GLY A 755 -26.72 -9.76 -13.59
C GLY A 755 -25.70 -8.63 -13.82
N LEU A 756 -25.34 -8.37 -15.07
CA LEU A 756 -24.47 -7.24 -15.45
C LEU A 756 -25.08 -5.90 -15.03
N PHE A 757 -26.37 -5.66 -15.33
CA PHE A 757 -27.04 -4.42 -14.91
C PHE A 757 -27.10 -4.26 -13.39
N VAL A 758 -27.43 -5.33 -12.65
CA VAL A 758 -27.40 -5.34 -11.18
C VAL A 758 -25.99 -5.06 -10.67
N GLY A 759 -24.98 -5.67 -11.30
CA GLY A 759 -23.57 -5.47 -10.95
C GLY A 759 -23.11 -4.03 -11.22
N VAL A 760 -23.50 -3.44 -12.34
CA VAL A 760 -23.20 -2.03 -12.66
C VAL A 760 -23.85 -1.11 -11.63
N ALA A 761 -25.12 -1.31 -11.29
CA ALA A 761 -25.82 -0.51 -10.27
C ALA A 761 -25.14 -0.64 -8.89
N GLY A 762 -24.79 -1.87 -8.49
CA GLY A 762 -24.03 -2.13 -7.29
C GLY A 762 -22.64 -1.50 -7.29
N SER A 763 -21.95 -1.52 -8.46
CA SER A 763 -20.64 -0.87 -8.62
C SER A 763 -20.73 0.65 -8.48
N VAL A 764 -21.76 1.30 -9.00
CA VAL A 764 -21.98 2.75 -8.81
C VAL A 764 -22.16 3.09 -7.33
N ALA A 765 -22.91 2.27 -6.59
CA ALA A 765 -23.09 2.46 -5.14
C ALA A 765 -21.77 2.28 -4.37
N LEU A 766 -21.01 1.21 -4.70
CA LEU A 766 -19.73 0.91 -4.01
C LEU A 766 -18.61 1.85 -4.41
N SER A 767 -18.58 2.34 -5.64
CA SER A 767 -17.48 3.19 -6.14
C SER A 767 -17.33 4.51 -5.37
N ARG A 768 -18.38 4.94 -4.66
CA ARG A 768 -18.32 6.11 -3.76
C ARG A 768 -17.30 5.91 -2.65
N TYR A 769 -17.12 4.68 -2.15
CA TYR A 769 -16.11 4.35 -1.15
C TYR A 769 -14.69 4.35 -1.72
N LEU A 770 -14.54 4.26 -3.04
CA LEU A 770 -13.25 4.35 -3.72
C LEU A 770 -12.81 5.79 -3.99
N GLN A 771 -13.68 6.80 -3.80
CA GLN A 771 -13.42 8.20 -4.16
C GLN A 771 -12.11 8.73 -3.57
N GLY A 772 -11.78 8.35 -2.33
CA GLY A 772 -10.53 8.78 -1.67
C GLY A 772 -9.26 8.06 -2.14
N VAL A 773 -9.39 7.05 -3.03
CA VAL A 773 -8.28 6.23 -3.52
C VAL A 773 -8.04 6.43 -5.02
N LEU A 774 -9.04 6.92 -5.74
CA LEU A 774 -8.99 7.12 -7.18
C LEU A 774 -8.31 8.46 -7.51
N PHE A 775 -7.43 8.43 -8.49
CA PHE A 775 -6.75 9.61 -9.03
C PHE A 775 -7.23 9.93 -10.45
N GLY A 776 -7.60 11.17 -10.69
CA GLY A 776 -7.90 11.70 -12.03
C GLY A 776 -9.12 11.10 -12.75
N ILE A 777 -9.90 10.25 -12.06
CA ILE A 777 -11.14 9.67 -12.57
C ILE A 777 -12.27 9.84 -11.55
N THR A 778 -13.48 9.90 -12.07
CA THR A 778 -14.67 9.91 -11.20
C THR A 778 -15.01 8.48 -10.77
N PRO A 779 -15.67 8.29 -9.61
CA PRO A 779 -16.13 6.96 -9.19
C PRO A 779 -17.03 6.27 -10.20
N ALA A 780 -17.79 7.03 -11.00
CA ALA A 780 -18.66 6.55 -12.07
C ALA A 780 -18.04 6.77 -13.46
N ASP A 781 -16.74 6.46 -13.63
CA ASP A 781 -16.02 6.68 -14.89
C ASP A 781 -16.65 5.88 -16.05
N PRO A 782 -17.27 6.53 -17.06
CA PRO A 782 -18.03 5.85 -18.09
C PRO A 782 -17.15 4.96 -18.99
N VAL A 783 -15.87 5.29 -19.15
CA VAL A 783 -14.94 4.50 -19.96
C VAL A 783 -14.70 3.14 -19.30
N THR A 784 -14.37 3.14 -18.02
CA THR A 784 -14.14 1.90 -17.26
C THR A 784 -15.40 1.03 -17.23
N PHE A 785 -16.56 1.62 -16.93
CA PHE A 785 -17.83 0.88 -16.89
C PHE A 785 -18.17 0.26 -18.23
N THR A 786 -17.99 0.98 -19.33
CA THR A 786 -18.29 0.49 -20.68
C THR A 786 -17.33 -0.64 -21.09
N VAL A 787 -16.02 -0.42 -20.94
CA VAL A 787 -14.99 -1.40 -21.32
C VAL A 787 -15.14 -2.69 -20.52
N VAL A 788 -15.31 -2.60 -19.21
CA VAL A 788 -15.47 -3.76 -18.31
C VAL A 788 -16.75 -4.51 -18.63
N SER A 789 -17.88 -3.82 -18.85
CA SER A 789 -19.15 -4.44 -19.18
C SER A 789 -19.10 -5.17 -20.53
N ALA A 790 -18.46 -4.55 -21.53
CA ALA A 790 -18.26 -5.18 -22.84
C ALA A 790 -17.36 -6.41 -22.75
N ALA A 791 -16.23 -6.30 -22.02
CA ALA A 791 -15.31 -7.41 -21.83
C ALA A 791 -15.99 -8.60 -21.10
N PHE A 792 -16.74 -8.32 -20.03
CA PHE A 792 -17.48 -9.35 -19.30
C PHE A 792 -18.54 -10.05 -20.18
N LEU A 793 -19.28 -9.27 -20.99
CA LEU A 793 -20.26 -9.82 -21.92
C LEU A 793 -19.62 -10.73 -22.97
N VAL A 794 -18.47 -10.35 -23.51
CA VAL A 794 -17.69 -11.17 -24.44
C VAL A 794 -17.28 -12.49 -23.78
N VAL A 795 -16.74 -12.44 -22.55
CA VAL A 795 -16.35 -13.63 -21.77
C VAL A 795 -17.58 -14.54 -21.55
N ALA A 796 -18.71 -13.98 -21.17
CA ALA A 796 -19.93 -14.71 -20.94
C ALA A 796 -20.48 -15.39 -22.21
N ILE A 797 -20.44 -14.69 -23.35
CA ILE A 797 -20.82 -15.25 -24.65
C ILE A 797 -19.88 -16.41 -25.03
N LEU A 798 -18.58 -16.23 -24.89
CA LEU A 798 -17.60 -17.29 -25.17
C LEU A 798 -17.81 -18.51 -24.26
N ALA A 799 -18.06 -18.29 -22.97
CA ALA A 799 -18.35 -19.34 -22.00
C ALA A 799 -19.63 -20.13 -22.33
N THR A 800 -20.64 -19.48 -22.94
CA THR A 800 -21.88 -20.14 -23.36
C THR A 800 -21.73 -20.84 -24.71
N LEU A 801 -20.94 -20.32 -25.64
CA LEU A 801 -20.72 -20.88 -26.97
C LEU A 801 -20.06 -22.26 -26.94
N ILE A 802 -19.10 -22.48 -26.04
CA ILE A 802 -18.34 -23.75 -25.96
C ILE A 802 -19.26 -24.95 -25.71
N PRO A 803 -20.12 -24.96 -24.65
CA PRO A 803 -21.02 -26.10 -24.45
C PRO A 803 -22.16 -26.14 -25.48
N ALA A 804 -22.61 -24.97 -25.98
CA ALA A 804 -23.69 -24.91 -26.97
C ALA A 804 -23.26 -25.55 -28.33
N ARG A 805 -22.00 -25.45 -28.73
CA ARG A 805 -21.47 -26.11 -29.94
C ARG A 805 -21.61 -27.63 -29.90
N ARG A 806 -21.73 -28.26 -28.73
CA ARG A 806 -21.98 -29.70 -28.60
C ARG A 806 -23.35 -30.09 -29.16
N ILE A 807 -24.34 -29.19 -29.18
CA ILE A 807 -25.67 -29.41 -29.75
C ILE A 807 -25.56 -29.71 -31.25
N ALA A 808 -24.70 -29.00 -31.96
CA ALA A 808 -24.50 -29.16 -33.42
C ALA A 808 -23.80 -30.49 -33.78
N ARG A 809 -23.25 -31.22 -32.81
CA ARG A 809 -22.57 -32.52 -32.99
C ARG A 809 -23.35 -33.72 -32.46
N VAL A 810 -24.57 -33.49 -31.95
CA VAL A 810 -25.43 -34.57 -31.45
C VAL A 810 -26.00 -35.34 -32.65
N ASP A 811 -25.69 -36.63 -32.73
CA ASP A 811 -26.33 -37.53 -33.71
C ASP A 811 -27.76 -37.85 -33.23
N PRO A 812 -28.83 -37.49 -34.00
CA PRO A 812 -30.20 -37.72 -33.59
C PRO A 812 -30.51 -39.21 -33.41
N LEU A 813 -29.90 -40.09 -34.19
CA LEU A 813 -30.13 -41.56 -34.11
C LEU A 813 -29.55 -42.14 -32.81
N VAL A 814 -28.37 -41.72 -32.38
CA VAL A 814 -27.74 -42.17 -31.12
C VAL A 814 -28.55 -41.68 -29.91
N ALA A 815 -29.00 -40.41 -29.94
CA ALA A 815 -29.77 -39.82 -28.87
C ALA A 815 -31.19 -40.42 -28.68
N LEU A 816 -31.73 -41.06 -29.71
CA LEU A 816 -33.02 -41.78 -29.64
C LEU A 816 -32.87 -43.27 -29.28
N ARG A 817 -31.65 -43.86 -29.43
CA ARG A 817 -31.35 -45.28 -29.13
C ARG A 817 -30.92 -45.49 -27.66
N THR A 818 -30.62 -44.50 -26.92
CA THR A 818 -30.25 -44.58 -25.48
C THR A 818 -31.48 -44.63 -24.55
N LEU A 819 -32.51 -45.29 -25.00
CA LEU A 819 -33.72 -45.61 -24.24
C LEU A 819 -33.51 -46.94 -23.49
#